data_c5551dc56937d8bab1b5e668c60bf7af
#
_entry.id   c5551dc56937d8bab1b5e668c60bf7af
#
_cell.length_a   1.000
_cell.length_b   1.000
_cell.length_c   1.000
_cell.angle_alpha   90.00
_cell.angle_beta   90.00
_cell.angle_gamma   90.00
#
_symmetry.space_group_name_H-M   'P 1'
#
loop_
_entity.id
_entity.type
_entity.pdbx_description
1 polymer ?
#
loop_
_entity_poly.entity_id
_entity_poly.type
_entity_poly.pdbx_seq_one_letter_code
_entity_poly.pdbx_strand_id
1 'polypeptide(L)'
;QQLKKGVKGFIYGERGVWRPGDSLFLSFILEDKEQLLEKDQPVVFELFGPDNKVRTKKVRTHSINGFYDFRTKTETDDKTGNWRAQVSVGGSVFSKLIKIETVKPNRLKIKMDFNGKKIINPFDNKEGSIQVNWLHGAIAKNLKTNVEMSLRSGKTSFEDFNGFIFDDPAKNFYSNNETVYDGATNDKGHIIFNPKISVRNNAPGMLKANFKTRVFEEGGDFSVDNYSIKYSPFESYVGVKVPEGKGWNGALFSNEKNMIPIVSVDKDGNPIDRNGLLVEIYDIRWRWWWERSDYNDLANYVANKSANLIHSGIINTKNGKGNYALEFNKNLYGRKLIRITDPISGHSTGKVFYLTYSGWWNRGGGDNSVGAEMLTFSLDKKSYEVGENVKINIPKFETGRALISIESASGVVESFWATKEDADNGISFEATDQMSPNVYIHVAMIQPHSNKENDLPMRLYGIESIKVVNNNTILSPVAEMPDEIEPESNFKISVSEDNGRKMTYTIAVVDEGLLDLTAYKTPKPWNYFYAKEALGVKTWDMYKYVINANKGEIAGLLALGGDEEAKEKESSKVNRFKPVVMFLGPFELDENEENEHLIHMPNYVGSVRTMIIAGQENSYGSCEVTTPVRKPLMVLATLPRVISPGENVALPVNVFAMDPGIKKVKVKIETNELLQINGNNSKEIEFNEVGDQIVNFNLKTPEKTGKATVEVTVSSGKNKAKHTIEIEVRTPNPEVDEFNFATLESGKTWAIDYSKIGIYGTNSATVEVSSIPPLDLDKRLKYLIRYPHGCIEQTTSSVFPQLFLSQVMELK
;
A
#
# COMPACT_ATOMS: atom_id res chain seq x y z
N GLN A 1 15.62 -5.81 -7.38
CA GLN A 1 16.14 -4.47 -7.05
C GLN A 1 17.36 -4.19 -7.93
N GLN A 2 17.52 -2.98 -8.46
CA GLN A 2 18.76 -2.57 -9.14
C GLN A 2 19.63 -1.78 -8.17
N LEU A 3 20.92 -2.11 -8.11
CA LEU A 3 21.90 -1.28 -7.42
C LEU A 3 22.03 0.08 -8.13
N LYS A 4 21.97 1.15 -7.35
CA LYS A 4 22.14 2.50 -7.88
C LYS A 4 23.58 2.93 -7.65
N LYS A 5 24.43 2.75 -8.65
CA LYS A 5 25.87 3.08 -8.57
C LYS A 5 26.56 2.44 -7.36
N GLY A 6 26.26 1.17 -7.06
CA GLY A 6 26.88 0.42 -5.98
C GLY A 6 26.34 0.65 -4.58
N VAL A 7 25.45 1.62 -4.36
CA VAL A 7 24.90 1.92 -3.04
C VAL A 7 23.43 1.59 -2.94
N LYS A 8 22.96 1.28 -1.73
CA LYS A 8 21.55 1.08 -1.39
C LYS A 8 21.11 2.10 -0.33
N GLY A 9 19.84 2.50 -0.37
CA GLY A 9 19.30 3.45 0.58
C GLY A 9 17.87 3.17 0.91
N PHE A 10 17.54 3.16 2.20
CA PHE A 10 16.22 2.87 2.72
C PHE A 10 15.64 4.04 3.49
N ILE A 11 14.56 4.64 2.96
CA ILE A 11 13.82 5.73 3.63
C ILE A 11 12.64 5.13 4.38
N TYR A 12 12.51 5.44 5.66
CA TYR A 12 11.35 5.06 6.46
C TYR A 12 10.88 6.22 7.33
N GLY A 13 9.64 6.16 7.78
CA GLY A 13 9.05 7.10 8.72
C GLY A 13 8.43 6.35 9.87
N GLU A 14 7.95 7.05 10.86
CA GLU A 14 7.31 6.50 12.04
C GLU A 14 5.87 6.03 11.79
N ARG A 15 5.27 6.41 10.67
CA ARG A 15 3.88 6.06 10.30
C ARG A 15 3.66 6.13 8.79
N GLY A 16 2.44 5.77 8.34
CA GLY A 16 2.09 5.71 6.91
C GLY A 16 1.34 6.93 6.38
N VAL A 17 0.77 7.76 7.25
CA VAL A 17 0.01 8.96 6.90
C VAL A 17 0.23 10.07 7.92
N TRP A 18 0.36 11.30 7.43
CA TRP A 18 0.52 12.51 8.22
C TRP A 18 -0.61 13.49 7.91
N ARG A 19 -0.87 14.43 8.81
CA ARG A 19 -1.83 15.51 8.58
C ARG A 19 -1.08 16.79 8.23
N PRO A 20 -1.71 17.73 7.50
CA PRO A 20 -1.19 19.09 7.41
C PRO A 20 -0.92 19.67 8.81
N GLY A 21 0.27 20.24 8.99
CA GLY A 21 0.76 20.74 10.28
C GLY A 21 1.45 19.72 11.18
N ASP A 22 1.48 18.44 10.80
CA ASP A 22 2.22 17.42 11.56
C ASP A 22 3.74 17.51 11.35
N SER A 23 4.49 17.12 12.39
CA SER A 23 5.92 16.81 12.24
C SER A 23 6.09 15.46 11.56
N LEU A 24 7.06 15.40 10.65
CA LEU A 24 7.46 14.19 9.94
C LEU A 24 8.85 13.78 10.44
N PHE A 25 8.95 12.57 10.96
CA PHE A 25 10.21 11.95 11.37
C PHE A 25 10.59 10.91 10.32
N LEU A 26 11.51 11.29 9.43
CA LEU A 26 11.95 10.45 8.34
C LEU A 26 13.40 10.07 8.56
N SER A 27 13.70 8.80 8.53
CA SER A 27 15.08 8.30 8.64
C SER A 27 15.50 7.67 7.33
N PHE A 28 16.76 7.72 7.07
CA PHE A 28 17.41 7.13 5.91
C PHE A 28 18.61 6.29 6.36
N ILE A 29 18.60 5.02 5.95
CA ILE A 29 19.76 4.14 6.15
C ILE A 29 20.46 4.01 4.80
N LEU A 30 21.76 4.31 4.80
CA LEU A 30 22.64 4.20 3.65
C LEU A 30 23.55 2.97 3.83
N GLU A 31 23.55 2.09 2.83
CA GLU A 31 24.50 0.99 2.73
C GLU A 31 25.46 1.26 1.57
N ASP A 32 26.73 1.36 1.89
CA ASP A 32 27.85 1.49 0.95
C ASP A 32 28.86 0.36 1.24
N LYS A 33 28.50 -0.86 0.84
CA LYS A 33 29.26 -2.08 1.12
C LYS A 33 30.66 -2.04 0.49
N GLU A 34 30.79 -1.41 -0.67
CA GLU A 34 32.02 -1.33 -1.44
C GLU A 34 32.84 -0.06 -1.14
N GLN A 35 32.38 0.77 -0.20
CA GLN A 35 33.02 2.04 0.20
C GLN A 35 33.29 2.98 -0.99
N LEU A 36 32.30 3.14 -1.84
CA LEU A 36 32.38 3.94 -3.08
C LEU A 36 32.19 5.43 -2.85
N LEU A 37 31.64 5.80 -1.70
CA LEU A 37 31.39 7.20 -1.34
C LEU A 37 32.57 7.77 -0.56
N GLU A 38 32.85 9.04 -0.80
CA GLU A 38 33.85 9.76 -0.03
C GLU A 38 33.42 9.92 1.44
N LYS A 39 34.37 9.97 2.33
CA LYS A 39 34.11 10.30 3.73
C LYS A 39 33.48 11.69 3.79
N ASP A 40 32.40 11.83 4.57
CA ASP A 40 31.61 13.06 4.69
C ASP A 40 30.87 13.50 3.40
N GLN A 41 30.60 12.55 2.50
CA GLN A 41 29.79 12.78 1.31
C GLN A 41 28.43 13.39 1.67
N PRO A 42 28.04 14.54 1.11
CA PRO A 42 26.76 15.17 1.43
C PRO A 42 25.56 14.30 1.03
N VAL A 43 24.67 14.07 2.00
CA VAL A 43 23.38 13.43 1.81
C VAL A 43 22.31 14.52 1.83
N VAL A 44 21.65 14.70 0.69
CA VAL A 44 20.66 15.75 0.48
C VAL A 44 19.25 15.17 0.55
N PHE A 45 18.47 15.63 1.51
CA PHE A 45 17.06 15.33 1.65
C PHE A 45 16.21 16.46 1.08
N GLU A 46 15.22 16.13 0.28
CA GLU A 46 14.23 17.05 -0.27
C GLU A 46 12.81 16.46 -0.10
N LEU A 47 11.89 17.30 0.36
CA LEU A 47 10.48 16.97 0.46
C LEU A 47 9.71 17.77 -0.60
N PHE A 48 9.08 17.08 -1.53
CA PHE A 48 8.29 17.65 -2.61
C PHE A 48 6.80 17.56 -2.27
N GLY A 49 6.08 18.66 -2.47
CA GLY A 49 4.62 18.68 -2.40
C GLY A 49 3.97 17.96 -3.60
N PRO A 50 2.63 17.85 -3.61
CA PRO A 50 1.87 17.26 -4.74
C PRO A 50 2.06 18.00 -6.05
N ASP A 51 2.43 19.27 -5.98
CA ASP A 51 2.73 20.15 -7.13
C ASP A 51 4.19 20.00 -7.60
N ASN A 52 4.92 19.00 -7.15
CA ASN A 52 6.34 18.77 -7.43
C ASN A 52 7.28 19.92 -7.03
N LYS A 53 6.84 20.84 -6.18
CA LYS A 53 7.71 21.91 -5.65
C LYS A 53 8.40 21.41 -4.38
N VAL A 54 9.68 21.78 -4.23
CA VAL A 54 10.45 21.51 -3.01
C VAL A 54 9.90 22.37 -1.88
N ARG A 55 9.44 21.74 -0.81
CA ARG A 55 8.98 22.39 0.43
C ARG A 55 10.06 22.47 1.48
N THR A 56 10.87 21.43 1.57
CA THR A 56 11.98 21.37 2.54
C THR A 56 13.19 20.75 1.87
N LYS A 57 14.36 21.33 2.16
CA LYS A 57 15.68 20.80 1.77
C LYS A 57 16.59 20.79 2.99
N LYS A 58 17.22 19.64 3.24
CA LYS A 58 18.20 19.47 4.32
C LYS A 58 19.42 18.71 3.82
N VAL A 59 20.58 19.05 4.35
CA VAL A 59 21.85 18.39 4.03
C VAL A 59 22.44 17.82 5.31
N ARG A 60 22.99 16.62 5.23
CA ARG A 60 23.73 15.95 6.28
C ARG A 60 25.04 15.44 5.70
N THR A 61 26.12 15.62 6.42
CA THR A 61 27.46 15.09 6.07
C THR A 61 27.89 13.98 7.02
N HIS A 62 27.27 13.91 8.20
CA HIS A 62 27.60 12.91 9.22
C HIS A 62 26.38 12.02 9.50
N SER A 63 26.63 10.74 9.71
CA SER A 63 25.66 9.72 10.11
C SER A 63 26.16 9.02 11.38
N ILE A 64 25.25 8.31 12.03
CA ILE A 64 25.63 7.30 13.03
C ILE A 64 25.48 5.96 12.33
N ASN A 65 26.57 5.31 11.99
CA ASN A 65 26.63 4.00 11.31
C ASN A 65 25.68 3.89 10.10
N GLY A 66 25.69 4.93 9.23
CA GLY A 66 24.83 4.99 8.04
C GLY A 66 23.40 5.48 8.29
N PHE A 67 23.00 5.77 9.54
CA PHE A 67 21.70 6.35 9.86
C PHE A 67 21.72 7.87 9.77
N TYR A 68 20.79 8.41 8.97
CA TYR A 68 20.55 9.85 8.84
C TYR A 68 19.14 10.17 9.29
N ASP A 69 18.99 11.19 10.14
CA ASP A 69 17.70 11.66 10.66
C ASP A 69 17.29 12.98 9.98
N PHE A 70 16.09 13.01 9.42
CA PHE A 70 15.49 14.17 8.77
C PHE A 70 14.15 14.50 9.41
N ARG A 71 14.18 15.42 10.38
CA ARG A 71 12.96 15.95 11.02
C ARG A 71 12.47 17.15 10.22
N THR A 72 11.22 17.12 9.79
CA THR A 72 10.58 18.22 9.09
C THR A 72 9.14 18.36 9.53
N LYS A 73 8.42 19.35 9.04
CA LYS A 73 6.99 19.53 9.30
C LYS A 73 6.32 20.05 8.03
N THR A 74 5.01 19.85 7.95
CA THR A 74 4.16 20.52 6.99
C THR A 74 3.48 21.72 7.65
N GLU A 75 3.09 22.69 6.85
CA GLU A 75 2.23 23.77 7.34
C GLU A 75 0.77 23.29 7.41
N THR A 76 -0.01 23.95 8.24
CA THR A 76 -1.41 23.56 8.49
C THR A 76 -2.32 23.76 7.28
N ASP A 77 -1.93 24.58 6.33
CA ASP A 77 -2.59 24.89 5.04
C ASP A 77 -1.96 24.19 3.84
N ASP A 78 -0.97 23.33 4.09
CA ASP A 78 -0.38 22.50 3.04
C ASP A 78 -1.40 21.56 2.41
N LYS A 79 -1.29 21.38 1.10
CA LYS A 79 -2.18 20.53 0.31
C LYS A 79 -2.08 19.06 0.76
N THR A 80 -3.22 18.42 0.90
CA THR A 80 -3.30 16.97 1.05
C THR A 80 -2.92 16.26 -0.26
N GLY A 81 -2.59 14.97 -0.17
CA GLY A 81 -2.26 14.12 -1.29
C GLY A 81 -0.92 13.39 -1.15
N ASN A 82 -0.38 12.95 -2.28
CA ASN A 82 0.86 12.22 -2.34
C ASN A 82 2.05 13.19 -2.44
N TRP A 83 2.82 13.27 -1.39
CA TRP A 83 4.10 13.97 -1.34
C TRP A 83 5.23 13.00 -1.62
N ARG A 84 6.42 13.51 -1.94
CA ARG A 84 7.59 12.68 -2.21
C ARG A 84 8.78 13.13 -1.38
N ALA A 85 9.25 12.24 -0.51
CA ALA A 85 10.55 12.38 0.15
C ALA A 85 11.63 11.80 -0.76
N GLN A 86 12.70 12.55 -0.98
CA GLN A 86 13.81 12.17 -1.83
C GLN A 86 15.13 12.38 -1.09
N VAL A 87 16.01 11.38 -1.18
CA VAL A 87 17.38 11.47 -0.66
C VAL A 87 18.35 11.24 -1.81
N SER A 88 19.30 12.14 -1.97
CA SER A 88 20.34 12.08 -3.01
C SER A 88 21.72 12.00 -2.37
N VAL A 89 22.55 11.06 -2.82
CA VAL A 89 23.94 10.86 -2.35
C VAL A 89 24.78 10.23 -3.46
N GLY A 90 25.99 10.71 -3.70
CA GLY A 90 26.92 10.15 -4.70
C GLY A 90 26.33 10.03 -6.12
N GLY A 91 25.36 10.89 -6.47
CA GLY A 91 24.62 10.83 -7.74
C GLY A 91 23.56 9.72 -7.80
N SER A 92 23.31 9.02 -6.70
CA SER A 92 22.19 8.10 -6.55
C SER A 92 21.00 8.80 -5.89
N VAL A 93 19.78 8.44 -6.29
CA VAL A 93 18.54 9.06 -5.82
C VAL A 93 17.61 7.99 -5.29
N PHE A 94 17.17 8.16 -4.05
CA PHE A 94 16.20 7.30 -3.37
C PHE A 94 14.94 8.10 -3.09
N SER A 95 13.76 7.51 -3.26
CA SER A 95 12.50 8.21 -3.05
C SER A 95 11.48 7.34 -2.36
N LYS A 96 10.61 8.00 -1.56
CA LYS A 96 9.46 7.40 -0.87
C LYS A 96 8.26 8.31 -1.00
N LEU A 97 7.11 7.74 -1.34
CA LEU A 97 5.84 8.46 -1.28
C LEU A 97 5.41 8.66 0.18
N ILE A 98 5.05 9.89 0.50
CA ILE A 98 4.56 10.34 1.80
C ILE A 98 3.12 10.78 1.60
N LYS A 99 2.22 10.16 2.34
CA LYS A 99 0.80 10.46 2.24
C LYS A 99 0.40 11.48 3.30
N ILE A 100 -0.07 12.65 2.86
CA ILE A 100 -0.56 13.71 3.76
C ILE A 100 -2.06 13.85 3.56
N GLU A 101 -2.85 13.57 4.61
CA GLU A 101 -4.30 13.53 4.55
C GLU A 101 -4.93 14.05 5.85
N THR A 102 -6.15 14.55 5.77
CA THR A 102 -6.93 14.94 6.94
C THR A 102 -7.55 13.71 7.58
N VAL A 103 -6.77 12.98 8.37
CA VAL A 103 -7.18 11.72 9.01
C VAL A 103 -7.42 11.87 10.49
N LYS A 104 -8.28 11.01 11.02
CA LYS A 104 -8.60 10.91 12.45
C LYS A 104 -8.20 9.50 12.93
N PRO A 105 -7.42 9.36 14.00
CA PRO A 105 -7.05 8.05 14.53
C PRO A 105 -8.28 7.22 14.90
N ASN A 106 -8.20 5.91 14.66
CA ASN A 106 -9.17 4.97 15.20
C ASN A 106 -9.09 4.98 16.73
N ARG A 107 -10.21 4.75 17.38
CA ARG A 107 -10.30 4.50 18.83
C ARG A 107 -10.62 3.05 19.16
N LEU A 108 -11.14 2.34 18.16
CA LEU A 108 -11.52 0.94 18.25
C LEU A 108 -10.55 0.10 17.42
N LYS A 109 -10.16 -1.04 17.96
CA LYS A 109 -9.47 -2.10 17.25
C LYS A 109 -10.52 -3.07 16.72
N ILE A 110 -10.57 -3.19 15.40
CA ILE A 110 -11.52 -4.05 14.69
C ILE A 110 -10.71 -5.22 14.12
N LYS A 111 -11.11 -6.44 14.43
CA LYS A 111 -10.45 -7.63 13.93
C LYS A 111 -11.48 -8.52 13.26
N MET A 112 -11.36 -8.68 11.94
CA MET A 112 -12.19 -9.59 11.15
C MET A 112 -11.46 -10.92 10.94
N ASP A 113 -12.19 -12.02 11.00
CA ASP A 113 -11.68 -13.37 10.73
C ASP A 113 -12.76 -14.23 10.07
N PHE A 114 -12.38 -15.22 9.30
CA PHE A 114 -13.23 -16.22 8.67
C PHE A 114 -12.87 -17.63 9.16
N ASN A 115 -12.85 -17.82 10.49
CA ASN A 115 -12.50 -19.08 11.15
C ASN A 115 -11.12 -19.62 10.72
N GLY A 116 -10.12 -18.74 10.59
CA GLY A 116 -8.77 -19.07 10.17
C GLY A 116 -8.61 -19.44 8.70
N LYS A 117 -9.68 -19.39 7.89
CA LYS A 117 -9.61 -19.69 6.46
C LYS A 117 -8.78 -18.66 5.70
N LYS A 118 -7.96 -19.12 4.77
CA LYS A 118 -7.21 -18.25 3.84
C LYS A 118 -7.97 -17.95 2.55
N ILE A 119 -8.99 -18.75 2.25
CA ILE A 119 -9.85 -18.65 1.06
C ILE A 119 -11.28 -18.88 1.49
N ILE A 120 -12.20 -18.03 1.04
CA ILE A 120 -13.64 -18.24 1.17
C ILE A 120 -14.25 -18.54 -0.22
N ASN A 121 -15.35 -19.27 -0.25
CA ASN A 121 -16.01 -19.69 -1.47
C ASN A 121 -17.53 -19.78 -1.28
N PRO A 122 -18.34 -19.89 -2.34
CA PRO A 122 -19.79 -20.00 -2.22
C PRO A 122 -20.29 -21.37 -1.75
N PHE A 123 -19.43 -22.39 -1.77
CA PHE A 123 -19.82 -23.80 -1.55
C PHE A 123 -19.68 -24.22 -0.08
N ASP A 124 -18.81 -23.55 0.68
CA ASP A 124 -18.57 -23.80 2.09
C ASP A 124 -19.23 -22.74 2.98
N ASN A 125 -19.27 -23.00 4.30
CA ASN A 125 -19.68 -21.99 5.27
C ASN A 125 -18.77 -20.75 5.18
N LYS A 126 -19.35 -19.60 4.88
CA LYS A 126 -18.69 -18.29 4.73
C LYS A 126 -18.82 -17.44 5.98
N GLU A 127 -19.15 -18.04 7.11
CA GLU A 127 -19.31 -17.30 8.34
C GLU A 127 -18.04 -16.53 8.69
N GLY A 128 -18.18 -15.21 8.77
CA GLY A 128 -17.16 -14.29 9.25
C GLY A 128 -17.50 -13.81 10.64
N SER A 129 -16.49 -13.54 11.41
CA SER A 129 -16.58 -12.93 12.73
C SER A 129 -15.84 -11.60 12.77
N ILE A 130 -16.35 -10.66 13.56
CA ILE A 130 -15.70 -9.40 13.83
C ILE A 130 -15.66 -9.23 15.35
N GLN A 131 -14.46 -9.03 15.89
CA GLN A 131 -14.25 -8.65 17.28
C GLN A 131 -13.88 -7.17 17.32
N VAL A 132 -14.58 -6.42 18.15
CA VAL A 132 -14.34 -4.98 18.33
C VAL A 132 -14.03 -4.70 19.79
N ASN A 133 -12.91 -4.06 20.03
CA ASN A 133 -12.46 -3.62 21.34
C ASN A 133 -12.02 -2.15 21.26
N TRP A 134 -12.11 -1.44 22.37
CA TRP A 134 -11.41 -0.16 22.50
C TRP A 134 -9.90 -0.40 22.49
N LEU A 135 -9.10 0.53 21.98
CA LEU A 135 -7.64 0.38 21.91
C LEU A 135 -6.99 0.16 23.28
N HIS A 136 -7.57 0.69 24.33
CA HIS A 136 -7.11 0.47 25.72
C HIS A 136 -7.56 -0.88 26.31
N GLY A 137 -8.21 -1.74 25.52
CA GLY A 137 -8.54 -3.11 25.85
C GLY A 137 -9.97 -3.36 26.34
N ALA A 138 -10.80 -2.35 26.61
CA ALA A 138 -12.20 -2.55 26.97
C ALA A 138 -13.01 -3.13 25.78
N ILE A 139 -14.07 -3.88 26.09
CA ILE A 139 -14.97 -4.45 25.07
C ILE A 139 -15.86 -3.33 24.51
N ALA A 140 -16.02 -3.28 23.19
CA ALA A 140 -16.87 -2.30 22.51
C ALA A 140 -18.29 -2.88 22.31
N LYS A 141 -19.18 -2.66 23.28
CA LYS A 141 -20.55 -3.23 23.34
C LYS A 141 -21.53 -2.37 22.56
N ASN A 142 -22.50 -3.02 21.89
CA ASN A 142 -23.69 -2.39 21.30
C ASN A 142 -23.39 -1.23 20.32
N LEU A 143 -22.22 -1.23 19.67
CA LEU A 143 -21.84 -0.19 18.73
C LEU A 143 -22.34 -0.52 17.33
N LYS A 144 -23.00 0.44 16.68
CA LYS A 144 -23.47 0.32 15.30
C LYS A 144 -22.28 -0.02 14.38
N THR A 145 -22.45 -1.03 13.54
CA THR A 145 -21.42 -1.53 12.64
C THR A 145 -21.97 -1.74 11.25
N ASN A 146 -21.26 -1.22 10.27
CA ASN A 146 -21.54 -1.39 8.85
C ASN A 146 -20.33 -2.04 8.17
N VAL A 147 -20.58 -3.08 7.35
CA VAL A 147 -19.53 -3.77 6.56
C VAL A 147 -19.88 -3.70 5.09
N GLU A 148 -19.03 -3.03 4.33
CA GLU A 148 -19.08 -3.01 2.87
C GLU A 148 -18.06 -3.99 2.30
N MET A 149 -18.41 -4.64 1.21
CA MET A 149 -17.52 -5.56 0.49
C MET A 149 -17.39 -5.16 -0.97
N SER A 150 -16.20 -5.30 -1.51
CA SER A 150 -15.93 -5.24 -2.95
C SER A 150 -15.04 -6.38 -3.40
N LEU A 151 -15.25 -6.86 -4.61
CA LEU A 151 -14.44 -7.90 -5.22
C LEU A 151 -13.52 -7.30 -6.28
N ARG A 152 -12.30 -7.78 -6.35
CA ARG A 152 -11.34 -7.41 -7.40
C ARG A 152 -10.71 -8.66 -7.98
N SER A 153 -10.29 -8.59 -9.24
CA SER A 153 -9.49 -9.67 -9.83
C SER A 153 -8.24 -9.92 -9.00
N GLY A 154 -7.93 -11.19 -8.73
CA GLY A 154 -6.72 -11.63 -8.07
C GLY A 154 -5.93 -12.55 -9.00
N LYS A 155 -4.64 -12.72 -8.76
CA LYS A 155 -3.86 -13.74 -9.45
C LYS A 155 -4.17 -15.10 -8.85
N THR A 156 -4.59 -16.05 -9.68
CA THR A 156 -4.81 -17.44 -9.28
C THR A 156 -3.50 -18.22 -9.37
N SER A 157 -3.07 -18.82 -8.27
CA SER A 157 -1.86 -19.63 -8.22
C SER A 157 -1.98 -20.71 -7.17
N PHE A 158 -1.45 -21.90 -7.49
CA PHE A 158 -1.35 -23.04 -6.59
C PHE A 158 0.13 -23.44 -6.44
N GLU A 159 0.57 -23.75 -5.25
CA GLU A 159 1.99 -23.96 -4.90
C GLU A 159 2.65 -25.09 -5.71
N ASP A 160 1.92 -26.20 -5.91
CA ASP A 160 2.42 -27.37 -6.63
C ASP A 160 2.40 -27.22 -8.17
N PHE A 161 1.77 -26.16 -8.68
CA PHE A 161 1.59 -25.92 -10.11
C PHE A 161 2.28 -24.65 -10.61
N ASN A 162 3.53 -24.47 -10.22
CA ASN A 162 4.34 -23.36 -10.68
C ASN A 162 4.50 -23.35 -12.21
N GLY A 163 4.33 -22.19 -12.83
CA GLY A 163 4.40 -21.99 -14.27
C GLY A 163 3.09 -22.26 -15.03
N PHE A 164 2.05 -22.78 -14.38
CA PHE A 164 0.71 -22.85 -14.96
C PHE A 164 -0.02 -21.53 -14.75
N ILE A 165 -0.85 -21.16 -15.73
CA ILE A 165 -1.75 -20.00 -15.69
C ILE A 165 -3.16 -20.51 -15.47
N PHE A 166 -3.86 -19.93 -14.51
CA PHE A 166 -5.22 -20.29 -14.14
C PHE A 166 -6.21 -19.15 -14.40
N ASP A 167 -5.75 -17.98 -14.81
CA ASP A 167 -6.60 -16.83 -15.08
C ASP A 167 -6.97 -16.75 -16.56
N ASP A 168 -8.19 -16.33 -16.87
CA ASP A 168 -8.66 -16.12 -18.24
C ASP A 168 -8.50 -14.65 -18.64
N PRO A 169 -7.53 -14.33 -19.51
CA PRO A 169 -7.25 -12.95 -19.92
C PRO A 169 -8.37 -12.35 -20.81
N ALA A 170 -9.30 -13.15 -21.26
CA ALA A 170 -10.45 -12.69 -22.04
C ALA A 170 -11.67 -12.32 -21.17
N LYS A 171 -11.57 -12.44 -19.85
CA LYS A 171 -12.63 -12.04 -18.91
C LYS A 171 -12.26 -10.77 -18.19
N ASN A 172 -13.16 -9.78 -18.24
CA ASN A 172 -13.10 -8.57 -17.45
C ASN A 172 -14.04 -8.68 -16.26
N PHE A 173 -13.54 -8.36 -15.06
CA PHE A 173 -14.32 -8.42 -13.84
C PHE A 173 -14.41 -7.05 -13.17
N TYR A 174 -15.63 -6.61 -12.93
CA TYR A 174 -15.97 -5.39 -12.20
C TYR A 174 -16.95 -5.72 -11.11
N SER A 175 -16.73 -5.23 -9.90
CA SER A 175 -17.66 -5.34 -8.78
C SER A 175 -17.94 -3.96 -8.19
N ASN A 176 -19.21 -3.73 -7.87
CA ASN A 176 -19.60 -2.58 -7.06
C ASN A 176 -19.39 -2.91 -5.57
N ASN A 177 -19.38 -1.86 -4.74
CA ASN A 177 -19.42 -2.03 -3.29
C ASN A 177 -20.81 -2.47 -2.87
N GLU A 178 -20.90 -3.51 -2.05
CA GLU A 178 -22.14 -4.05 -1.51
C GLU A 178 -22.06 -4.05 0.02
N THR A 179 -23.13 -3.63 0.70
CA THR A 179 -23.26 -3.79 2.15
C THR A 179 -23.59 -5.24 2.47
N VAL A 180 -22.70 -5.91 3.20
CA VAL A 180 -22.84 -7.33 3.59
C VAL A 180 -23.28 -7.51 5.04
N TYR A 181 -23.18 -6.47 5.85
CA TYR A 181 -23.67 -6.40 7.21
C TYR A 181 -24.02 -4.96 7.60
N ASP A 182 -25.15 -4.77 8.27
CA ASP A 182 -25.57 -3.54 8.95
C ASP A 182 -26.28 -3.93 10.24
N GLY A 183 -25.70 -3.63 11.39
CA GLY A 183 -26.20 -4.05 12.69
C GLY A 183 -25.37 -3.44 13.83
N ALA A 184 -25.26 -4.14 14.96
CA ALA A 184 -24.46 -3.71 16.10
C ALA A 184 -23.63 -4.87 16.67
N THR A 185 -22.56 -4.53 17.41
CA THR A 185 -21.82 -5.48 18.25
C THR A 185 -22.69 -5.96 19.39
N ASN A 186 -22.51 -7.20 19.84
CA ASN A 186 -23.16 -7.73 21.04
C ASN A 186 -22.44 -7.27 22.33
N ASP A 187 -22.90 -7.75 23.50
CA ASP A 187 -22.33 -7.42 24.83
C ASP A 187 -20.86 -7.86 24.99
N LYS A 188 -20.36 -8.74 24.11
CA LYS A 188 -18.96 -9.16 24.07
C LYS A 188 -18.15 -8.45 22.98
N GLY A 189 -18.74 -7.43 22.37
CA GLY A 189 -18.10 -6.73 21.26
C GLY A 189 -17.95 -7.55 19.99
N HIS A 190 -18.77 -8.59 19.84
CA HIS A 190 -18.63 -9.58 18.78
C HIS A 190 -19.80 -9.52 17.79
N ILE A 191 -19.50 -9.77 16.52
CA ILE A 191 -20.44 -9.88 15.43
C ILE A 191 -20.17 -11.18 14.68
N ILE A 192 -21.23 -11.88 14.31
CA ILE A 192 -21.18 -13.00 13.37
C ILE A 192 -22.01 -12.60 12.16
N PHE A 193 -21.47 -12.76 10.96
CA PHE A 193 -22.16 -12.43 9.72
C PHE A 193 -21.83 -13.44 8.61
N ASN A 194 -22.76 -13.60 7.67
CA ASN A 194 -22.55 -14.46 6.52
C ASN A 194 -22.72 -13.63 5.22
N PRO A 195 -21.63 -13.22 4.57
CA PRO A 195 -21.70 -12.35 3.40
C PRO A 195 -22.37 -13.10 2.23
N LYS A 196 -23.43 -12.52 1.70
CA LYS A 196 -24.07 -13.00 0.46
C LYS A 196 -23.24 -12.48 -0.72
N ILE A 197 -22.31 -13.31 -1.19
CA ILE A 197 -21.45 -12.96 -2.31
C ILE A 197 -22.03 -13.57 -3.58
N SER A 198 -22.47 -12.74 -4.51
CA SER A 198 -22.95 -13.14 -5.82
C SER A 198 -21.93 -12.74 -6.89
N VAL A 199 -21.30 -13.72 -7.52
CA VAL A 199 -20.40 -13.51 -8.66
C VAL A 199 -21.08 -14.05 -9.90
N ARG A 200 -21.42 -13.18 -10.86
CA ARG A 200 -21.84 -13.61 -12.20
C ARG A 200 -20.64 -14.28 -12.90
N ASN A 201 -20.87 -15.18 -13.85
CA ASN A 201 -19.87 -16.03 -14.52
C ASN A 201 -18.68 -15.32 -15.23
N ASN A 202 -18.37 -14.09 -14.86
CA ASN A 202 -17.34 -13.26 -15.49
C ASN A 202 -16.00 -13.24 -14.72
N ALA A 203 -15.88 -14.00 -13.62
CA ALA A 203 -14.62 -14.04 -12.90
C ALA A 203 -13.50 -14.64 -13.77
N PRO A 204 -12.34 -13.98 -13.90
CA PRO A 204 -11.21 -14.51 -14.68
C PRO A 204 -10.51 -15.68 -14.00
N GLY A 205 -10.66 -15.81 -12.70
CA GLY A 205 -10.05 -16.79 -11.82
C GLY A 205 -10.43 -16.51 -10.38
N MET A 206 -9.54 -16.69 -9.41
CA MET A 206 -9.74 -16.27 -8.03
C MET A 206 -9.88 -14.77 -7.93
N LEU A 207 -10.72 -14.31 -7.01
CA LEU A 207 -10.92 -12.92 -6.70
C LEU A 207 -10.30 -12.58 -5.34
N LYS A 208 -10.18 -11.31 -5.07
CA LYS A 208 -9.85 -10.76 -3.77
C LYS A 208 -11.07 -10.04 -3.23
N ALA A 209 -11.65 -10.55 -2.14
CA ALA A 209 -12.72 -9.89 -1.41
C ALA A 209 -12.08 -8.89 -0.43
N ASN A 210 -12.45 -7.62 -0.57
CA ASN A 210 -12.02 -6.55 0.31
C ASN A 210 -13.23 -6.10 1.12
N PHE A 211 -13.13 -6.21 2.44
CA PHE A 211 -14.13 -5.78 3.39
C PHE A 211 -13.69 -4.48 4.03
N LYS A 212 -14.58 -3.50 4.06
CA LYS A 212 -14.40 -2.24 4.77
C LYS A 212 -15.42 -2.18 5.90
N THR A 213 -14.94 -2.32 7.12
CA THR A 213 -15.77 -2.27 8.33
C THR A 213 -15.72 -0.87 8.94
N ARG A 214 -16.88 -0.30 9.24
CA ARG A 214 -17.02 0.93 10.01
C ARG A 214 -17.79 0.61 11.28
N VAL A 215 -17.23 0.98 12.43
CA VAL A 215 -17.88 0.87 13.75
C VAL A 215 -18.07 2.25 14.29
N PHE A 216 -19.32 2.60 14.63
CA PHE A 216 -19.72 3.94 15.05
C PHE A 216 -19.85 4.03 16.56
N GLU A 217 -19.27 5.07 17.13
CA GLU A 217 -19.52 5.48 18.50
C GLU A 217 -20.87 6.21 18.58
N GLU A 218 -21.51 6.25 19.75
CA GLU A 218 -22.78 6.92 19.93
C GLU A 218 -22.74 8.42 19.59
N GLY A 219 -21.60 9.06 19.74
CA GLY A 219 -21.35 10.45 19.36
C GLY A 219 -21.19 10.69 17.86
N GLY A 220 -21.36 9.67 17.02
CA GLY A 220 -21.27 9.75 15.56
C GLY A 220 -19.87 9.63 15.00
N ASP A 221 -18.82 9.56 15.81
CA ASP A 221 -17.47 9.19 15.38
C ASP A 221 -17.43 7.72 14.99
N PHE A 222 -16.46 7.34 14.13
CA PHE A 222 -16.31 5.94 13.74
C PHE A 222 -14.85 5.57 13.54
N SER A 223 -14.58 4.29 13.74
CA SER A 223 -13.31 3.66 13.40
C SER A 223 -13.48 2.77 12.17
N VAL A 224 -12.43 2.64 11.37
CA VAL A 224 -12.43 1.89 10.10
C VAL A 224 -11.35 0.85 10.09
N ASP A 225 -11.67 -0.34 9.61
CA ASP A 225 -10.69 -1.37 9.25
C ASP A 225 -10.95 -1.93 7.85
N ASN A 226 -9.89 -2.34 7.18
CA ASN A 226 -9.92 -2.94 5.85
C ASN A 226 -9.30 -4.33 5.90
N TYR A 227 -10.11 -5.34 5.69
CA TYR A 227 -9.70 -6.74 5.66
C TYR A 227 -9.80 -7.30 4.25
N SER A 228 -8.86 -8.14 3.85
CA SER A 228 -8.86 -8.75 2.52
C SER A 228 -8.58 -10.24 2.60
N ILE A 229 -9.38 -11.02 1.86
CA ILE A 229 -9.24 -12.47 1.78
C ILE A 229 -9.43 -12.93 0.33
N LYS A 230 -8.80 -14.06 -0.05
CA LYS A 230 -9.04 -14.67 -1.35
C LYS A 230 -10.48 -15.23 -1.40
N TYR A 231 -11.13 -15.05 -2.54
CA TYR A 231 -12.45 -15.60 -2.84
C TYR A 231 -12.37 -16.51 -4.06
N SER A 232 -12.77 -17.78 -3.90
CA SER A 232 -12.82 -18.76 -4.97
C SER A 232 -14.26 -18.86 -5.51
N PRO A 233 -14.56 -18.27 -6.67
CA PRO A 233 -15.90 -18.37 -7.26
C PRO A 233 -16.21 -19.72 -7.89
N PHE A 234 -15.19 -20.54 -8.15
CA PHE A 234 -15.30 -21.84 -8.80
C PHE A 234 -14.96 -22.99 -7.85
N GLU A 235 -15.62 -24.13 -8.06
CA GLU A 235 -15.36 -25.35 -7.31
C GLU A 235 -14.05 -26.02 -7.73
N SER A 236 -13.67 -25.81 -8.99
CA SER A 236 -12.43 -26.32 -9.56
C SER A 236 -11.85 -25.37 -10.59
N TYR A 237 -10.57 -25.52 -10.85
CA TYR A 237 -9.77 -24.69 -11.74
C TYR A 237 -9.04 -25.54 -12.76
N VAL A 238 -8.96 -25.04 -13.98
CA VAL A 238 -8.08 -25.57 -15.03
C VAL A 238 -6.90 -24.64 -15.22
N GLY A 239 -5.71 -25.20 -15.40
CA GLY A 239 -4.47 -24.45 -15.63
C GLY A 239 -3.82 -24.89 -16.94
N VAL A 240 -3.20 -23.94 -17.63
CA VAL A 240 -2.46 -24.18 -18.87
C VAL A 240 -1.02 -23.71 -18.74
N LYS A 241 -0.11 -24.50 -19.27
CA LYS A 241 1.29 -24.13 -19.43
C LYS A 241 1.67 -24.27 -20.90
N VAL A 242 1.80 -23.15 -21.61
CA VAL A 242 2.32 -23.16 -22.97
C VAL A 242 3.84 -23.31 -22.90
N PRO A 243 4.42 -24.37 -23.48
CA PRO A 243 5.87 -24.54 -23.50
C PRO A 243 6.53 -23.43 -24.33
N GLU A 244 7.78 -23.14 -24.05
CA GLU A 244 8.58 -22.30 -24.94
C GLU A 244 8.91 -23.08 -26.21
N GLY A 245 8.53 -22.49 -27.34
CA GLY A 245 8.80 -23.08 -28.65
C GLY A 245 10.23 -22.79 -29.14
N LYS A 246 10.64 -23.50 -30.17
CA LYS A 246 11.97 -23.35 -30.81
C LYS A 246 12.05 -22.14 -31.74
N GLY A 247 10.91 -21.46 -32.02
CA GLY A 247 10.87 -20.28 -32.88
C GLY A 247 11.34 -19.01 -32.17
N TRP A 248 11.50 -17.93 -32.96
CA TRP A 248 11.92 -16.63 -32.44
C TRP A 248 11.04 -16.19 -31.27
N ASN A 249 11.66 -15.75 -30.19
CA ASN A 249 10.98 -15.31 -28.95
C ASN A 249 10.08 -16.39 -28.31
N GLY A 250 10.46 -17.67 -28.40
CA GLY A 250 9.70 -18.79 -27.81
C GLY A 250 8.43 -19.18 -28.59
N ALA A 251 8.32 -18.79 -29.86
CA ALA A 251 7.19 -19.15 -30.70
C ALA A 251 7.15 -20.66 -30.98
N LEU A 252 5.96 -21.25 -30.96
CA LEU A 252 5.72 -22.63 -31.30
C LEU A 252 5.70 -22.79 -32.83
N PHE A 253 6.20 -23.91 -33.36
CA PHE A 253 6.06 -24.22 -34.80
C PHE A 253 4.67 -24.80 -35.07
N SER A 254 3.91 -24.16 -35.98
CA SER A 254 2.55 -24.55 -36.30
C SER A 254 2.47 -25.91 -37.03
N ASN A 255 3.55 -26.29 -37.78
CA ASN A 255 3.66 -27.54 -38.51
C ASN A 255 4.37 -28.65 -37.72
N GLU A 256 4.58 -28.46 -36.42
CA GLU A 256 5.08 -29.50 -35.51
C GLU A 256 4.00 -29.81 -34.45
N LYS A 257 4.06 -31.03 -33.94
CA LYS A 257 3.18 -31.44 -32.82
C LYS A 257 3.69 -30.86 -31.52
N ASN A 258 2.96 -29.86 -30.99
CA ASN A 258 3.27 -29.20 -29.74
C ASN A 258 2.45 -29.81 -28.61
N MET A 259 3.09 -30.29 -27.56
CA MET A 259 2.42 -30.85 -26.38
C MET A 259 2.17 -29.73 -25.37
N ILE A 260 0.91 -29.40 -25.11
CA ILE A 260 0.47 -28.36 -24.17
C ILE A 260 0.04 -29.01 -22.86
N PRO A 261 0.81 -28.89 -21.76
CA PRO A 261 0.41 -29.39 -20.46
C PRO A 261 -0.81 -28.63 -19.93
N ILE A 262 -1.78 -29.38 -19.43
CA ILE A 262 -3.01 -28.89 -18.83
C ILE A 262 -3.16 -29.57 -17.46
N VAL A 263 -3.62 -28.84 -16.47
CA VAL A 263 -3.91 -29.36 -15.14
C VAL A 263 -5.30 -28.99 -14.71
N SER A 264 -5.91 -29.83 -13.88
CA SER A 264 -7.17 -29.55 -13.20
C SER A 264 -7.02 -29.82 -11.71
N VAL A 265 -7.44 -28.82 -10.93
CA VAL A 265 -7.33 -28.84 -9.46
C VAL A 265 -8.63 -28.39 -8.83
N ASP A 266 -8.86 -28.79 -7.59
CA ASP A 266 -9.96 -28.24 -6.79
C ASP A 266 -9.61 -26.80 -6.29
N LYS A 267 -10.54 -26.21 -5.53
CA LYS A 267 -10.36 -24.86 -4.95
C LYS A 267 -9.16 -24.71 -4.02
N ASP A 268 -8.69 -25.83 -3.46
CA ASP A 268 -7.57 -25.88 -2.50
C ASP A 268 -6.23 -26.27 -3.18
N GLY A 269 -6.27 -26.63 -4.46
CA GLY A 269 -5.10 -26.96 -5.27
C GLY A 269 -4.82 -28.45 -5.39
N ASN A 270 -5.69 -29.32 -4.87
CA ASN A 270 -5.51 -30.76 -5.02
C ASN A 270 -5.85 -31.21 -6.44
N PRO A 271 -5.06 -32.12 -7.05
CA PRO A 271 -5.34 -32.65 -8.38
C PRO A 271 -6.69 -33.37 -8.43
N ILE A 272 -7.49 -33.07 -9.47
CA ILE A 272 -8.78 -33.73 -9.70
C ILE A 272 -8.90 -34.13 -11.16
N ASP A 273 -9.62 -35.21 -11.43
CA ASP A 273 -9.91 -35.65 -12.78
C ASP A 273 -11.04 -34.82 -13.39
N ARG A 274 -10.86 -34.44 -14.66
CA ARG A 274 -11.89 -33.72 -15.43
C ARG A 274 -12.02 -34.34 -16.83
N ASN A 275 -13.24 -34.57 -17.24
CA ASN A 275 -13.53 -35.04 -18.59
C ASN A 275 -14.18 -33.92 -19.40
N GLY A 276 -13.86 -33.87 -20.68
CA GLY A 276 -14.49 -32.95 -21.60
C GLY A 276 -14.04 -31.50 -21.47
N LEU A 277 -12.81 -31.25 -21.02
CA LEU A 277 -12.24 -29.89 -21.05
C LEU A 277 -12.16 -29.40 -22.49
N LEU A 278 -12.79 -28.26 -22.77
CA LEU A 278 -12.81 -27.65 -24.10
C LEU A 278 -11.54 -26.80 -24.29
N VAL A 279 -10.77 -27.14 -25.33
CA VAL A 279 -9.60 -26.39 -25.76
C VAL A 279 -9.94 -25.60 -27.01
N GLU A 280 -9.75 -24.30 -27.01
CA GLU A 280 -10.02 -23.40 -28.13
C GLU A 280 -8.81 -22.52 -28.40
N ILE A 281 -8.48 -22.37 -29.71
CA ILE A 281 -7.40 -21.48 -30.15
C ILE A 281 -8.02 -20.37 -31.01
N TYR A 282 -7.74 -19.13 -30.62
CA TYR A 282 -8.23 -17.94 -31.33
C TYR A 282 -7.10 -17.22 -32.02
N ASP A 283 -7.38 -16.69 -33.24
CA ASP A 283 -6.47 -15.81 -33.99
C ASP A 283 -6.59 -14.38 -33.44
N ILE A 284 -5.47 -13.79 -33.04
CA ILE A 284 -5.43 -12.41 -32.53
C ILE A 284 -4.72 -11.55 -33.56
N ARG A 285 -5.47 -10.69 -34.26
CA ARG A 285 -4.91 -9.77 -35.23
C ARG A 285 -4.16 -8.65 -34.54
N TRP A 286 -3.02 -8.23 -35.16
CA TRP A 286 -2.23 -7.12 -34.70
C TRP A 286 -3.01 -5.81 -34.86
N ARG A 287 -3.24 -5.03 -33.76
CA ARG A 287 -3.57 -3.61 -33.79
C ARG A 287 -2.40 -2.82 -33.24
N TRP A 288 -2.17 -1.59 -33.77
CA TRP A 288 -1.03 -0.79 -33.39
C TRP A 288 -1.06 -0.42 -31.90
N TRP A 289 0.11 -0.35 -31.25
CA TRP A 289 0.32 -0.19 -29.81
C TRP A 289 -0.23 1.12 -29.21
N TRP A 290 -0.63 2.09 -29.98
CA TRP A 290 -1.28 3.33 -29.55
C TRP A 290 -2.81 3.24 -29.40
N GLU A 291 -3.45 2.19 -29.83
CA GLU A 291 -4.86 1.90 -29.57
C GLU A 291 -5.00 1.03 -28.32
N ARG A 292 -4.59 1.55 -27.18
CA ARG A 292 -4.60 0.79 -25.91
C ARG A 292 -5.99 0.68 -25.29
N SER A 293 -6.59 -0.50 -25.40
CA SER A 293 -7.45 -1.12 -24.38
C SER A 293 -7.28 -2.63 -24.45
N ASP A 294 -6.15 -3.12 -23.97
CA ASP A 294 -5.68 -4.51 -24.15
C ASP A 294 -6.66 -5.59 -23.63
N TYR A 295 -7.49 -5.28 -22.63
CA TYR A 295 -8.40 -6.26 -22.03
C TYR A 295 -9.75 -6.39 -22.78
N ASN A 296 -10.27 -5.34 -23.37
CA ASN A 296 -11.50 -5.39 -24.16
C ASN A 296 -11.31 -6.13 -25.48
N ASP A 297 -10.12 -6.15 -26.05
CA ASP A 297 -9.86 -6.81 -27.31
C ASP A 297 -9.92 -8.33 -27.22
N LEU A 298 -9.34 -8.95 -26.19
CA LEU A 298 -9.36 -10.41 -26.01
C LEU A 298 -10.78 -10.94 -25.79
N ALA A 299 -11.59 -10.22 -25.00
CA ALA A 299 -13.00 -10.55 -24.81
C ALA A 299 -13.78 -10.51 -26.13
N ASN A 300 -13.52 -9.51 -26.98
CA ASN A 300 -14.14 -9.36 -28.29
C ASN A 300 -13.75 -10.49 -29.26
N TYR A 301 -12.50 -10.96 -29.24
CA TYR A 301 -12.06 -12.10 -30.04
C TYR A 301 -12.75 -13.40 -29.64
N VAL A 302 -12.95 -13.61 -28.34
CA VAL A 302 -13.66 -14.77 -27.81
C VAL A 302 -15.17 -14.66 -28.09
N ALA A 303 -15.77 -13.46 -27.96
CA ALA A 303 -17.17 -13.22 -28.25
C ALA A 303 -17.48 -13.44 -29.74
N ASN A 304 -16.55 -13.10 -30.65
CA ASN A 304 -16.70 -13.31 -32.08
C ASN A 304 -16.10 -14.67 -32.52
N LYS A 305 -16.55 -15.73 -31.88
CA LYS A 305 -16.05 -17.09 -31.98
C LYS A 305 -15.99 -17.60 -33.43
N SER A 306 -17.02 -17.37 -34.21
CA SER A 306 -17.14 -17.83 -35.60
C SER A 306 -16.11 -17.21 -36.55
N ALA A 307 -15.60 -16.00 -36.25
CA ALA A 307 -14.63 -15.30 -37.09
C ALA A 307 -13.17 -15.53 -36.71
N ASN A 308 -12.92 -15.83 -35.44
CA ASN A 308 -11.55 -15.84 -34.89
C ASN A 308 -11.10 -17.21 -34.31
N LEU A 309 -12.01 -18.17 -34.17
CA LEU A 309 -11.68 -19.52 -33.72
C LEU A 309 -11.01 -20.29 -34.87
N ILE A 310 -9.76 -20.74 -34.67
CA ILE A 310 -8.98 -21.44 -35.67
C ILE A 310 -8.78 -22.93 -35.36
N HIS A 311 -8.98 -23.34 -34.10
CA HIS A 311 -8.89 -24.73 -33.68
C HIS A 311 -9.76 -24.96 -32.42
N SER A 312 -10.37 -26.14 -32.34
CA SER A 312 -11.13 -26.56 -31.16
C SER A 312 -10.96 -28.07 -30.94
N GLY A 313 -10.87 -28.48 -29.68
CA GLY A 313 -10.72 -29.87 -29.31
C GLY A 313 -11.12 -30.11 -27.86
N ILE A 314 -11.09 -31.37 -27.48
CA ILE A 314 -11.46 -31.81 -26.12
C ILE A 314 -10.29 -32.61 -25.54
N ILE A 315 -10.07 -32.45 -24.23
CA ILE A 315 -9.10 -33.23 -23.47
C ILE A 315 -9.67 -33.67 -22.12
N ASN A 316 -9.22 -34.80 -21.64
CA ASN A 316 -9.47 -35.28 -20.29
C ASN A 316 -8.17 -35.21 -19.46
N THR A 317 -8.30 -34.97 -18.18
CA THR A 317 -7.19 -35.07 -17.22
C THR A 317 -7.34 -36.33 -16.37
N LYS A 318 -6.22 -36.95 -16.07
CA LYS A 318 -6.12 -38.08 -15.13
C LYS A 318 -5.11 -37.75 -14.05
N ASN A 319 -5.45 -37.97 -12.79
CA ASN A 319 -4.69 -37.47 -11.63
C ASN A 319 -4.38 -35.96 -11.75
N GLY A 320 -5.39 -35.21 -12.23
CA GLY A 320 -5.27 -33.75 -12.42
C GLY A 320 -4.35 -33.31 -13.56
N LYS A 321 -3.82 -34.19 -14.41
CA LYS A 321 -2.87 -33.87 -15.50
C LYS A 321 -3.35 -34.35 -16.86
N GLY A 322 -3.09 -33.54 -17.88
CA GLY A 322 -3.33 -33.88 -19.28
C GLY A 322 -2.32 -33.17 -20.19
N ASN A 323 -2.06 -33.75 -21.38
CA ASN A 323 -1.21 -33.14 -22.39
C ASN A 323 -2.00 -33.04 -23.70
N TYR A 324 -2.31 -31.83 -24.12
CA TYR A 324 -3.02 -31.60 -25.37
C TYR A 324 -2.06 -31.49 -26.52
N ALA A 325 -2.22 -32.34 -27.55
CA ALA A 325 -1.41 -32.31 -28.77
C ALA A 325 -1.97 -31.25 -29.72
N LEU A 326 -1.27 -30.14 -29.87
CA LEU A 326 -1.62 -29.07 -30.78
C LEU A 326 -0.81 -29.18 -32.06
N GLU A 327 -1.49 -29.41 -33.17
CA GLU A 327 -0.90 -29.49 -34.52
C GLU A 327 -1.85 -28.83 -35.51
N PHE A 328 -1.33 -28.15 -36.51
CA PHE A 328 -2.10 -27.50 -37.54
C PHE A 328 -1.69 -28.02 -38.92
N ASN A 329 -2.67 -28.35 -39.74
CA ASN A 329 -2.44 -28.76 -41.14
C ASN A 329 -2.11 -27.59 -42.10
N LYS A 330 -1.89 -26.40 -41.55
CA LYS A 330 -1.60 -25.15 -42.28
C LYS A 330 -0.45 -24.40 -41.59
N ASN A 331 0.35 -23.73 -42.44
CA ASN A 331 1.36 -22.82 -41.96
C ASN A 331 0.69 -21.57 -41.33
N LEU A 332 0.62 -21.53 -40.01
CA LEU A 332 0.07 -20.42 -39.26
C LEU A 332 1.19 -19.62 -38.59
N TYR A 333 1.02 -18.31 -38.54
CA TYR A 333 1.94 -17.40 -37.87
C TYR A 333 1.19 -16.34 -37.06
N GLY A 334 1.90 -15.67 -36.17
CA GLY A 334 1.41 -14.56 -35.41
C GLY A 334 0.83 -14.95 -34.04
N ARG A 335 0.17 -14.01 -33.42
CA ARG A 335 -0.32 -14.05 -32.05
C ARG A 335 -1.59 -14.88 -31.94
N LYS A 336 -1.66 -15.81 -31.01
CA LYS A 336 -2.79 -16.69 -30.75
C LYS A 336 -3.16 -16.67 -29.27
N LEU A 337 -4.43 -16.92 -28.98
CA LEU A 337 -4.90 -17.15 -27.61
C LEU A 337 -5.33 -18.62 -27.50
N ILE A 338 -4.68 -19.39 -26.61
CA ILE A 338 -5.25 -20.67 -26.16
C ILE A 338 -6.15 -20.39 -24.96
N ARG A 339 -7.34 -20.95 -25.00
CA ARG A 339 -8.32 -20.90 -23.93
C ARG A 339 -8.80 -22.29 -23.61
N ILE A 340 -8.86 -22.64 -22.32
CA ILE A 340 -9.38 -23.93 -21.86
C ILE A 340 -10.51 -23.67 -20.91
N THR A 341 -11.64 -24.33 -21.16
CA THR A 341 -12.86 -24.17 -20.34
C THR A 341 -13.24 -25.52 -19.73
N ASP A 342 -13.47 -25.52 -18.42
CA ASP A 342 -14.10 -26.63 -17.71
C ASP A 342 -15.63 -26.43 -17.77
N PRO A 343 -16.38 -27.25 -18.50
CA PRO A 343 -17.83 -27.11 -18.61
C PRO A 343 -18.55 -27.44 -17.30
N ILE A 344 -17.91 -28.14 -16.36
CA ILE A 344 -18.53 -28.55 -15.08
C ILE A 344 -18.48 -27.39 -14.10
N SER A 345 -17.28 -26.81 -13.84
CA SER A 345 -17.14 -25.68 -12.92
C SER A 345 -17.45 -24.32 -13.55
N GLY A 346 -17.46 -24.22 -14.88
CA GLY A 346 -17.57 -22.97 -15.62
C GLY A 346 -16.27 -22.13 -15.60
N HIS A 347 -15.22 -22.63 -14.99
CA HIS A 347 -13.92 -21.96 -14.97
C HIS A 347 -13.26 -22.02 -16.33
N SER A 348 -12.56 -20.97 -16.72
CA SER A 348 -11.72 -20.92 -17.90
C SER A 348 -10.38 -20.28 -17.61
N THR A 349 -9.36 -20.75 -18.32
CA THR A 349 -8.00 -20.18 -18.30
C THR A 349 -7.55 -19.85 -19.70
N GLY A 350 -6.54 -19.02 -19.86
CA GLY A 350 -5.98 -18.73 -21.18
C GLY A 350 -4.58 -18.15 -21.15
N LYS A 351 -3.88 -18.32 -22.26
CA LYS A 351 -2.55 -17.76 -22.48
C LYS A 351 -2.39 -17.29 -23.92
N VAL A 352 -1.88 -16.08 -24.06
CA VAL A 352 -1.43 -15.61 -25.38
C VAL A 352 -0.05 -16.19 -25.69
N PHE A 353 0.13 -16.71 -26.90
CA PHE A 353 1.38 -17.28 -27.40
C PHE A 353 1.57 -16.95 -28.87
N TYR A 354 2.74 -17.25 -29.41
CA TYR A 354 3.06 -16.99 -30.80
C TYR A 354 3.23 -18.30 -31.56
N LEU A 355 2.69 -18.34 -32.79
CA LEU A 355 2.97 -19.40 -33.79
C LEU A 355 3.88 -18.87 -34.90
N THR A 356 4.71 -19.74 -35.38
CA THR A 356 5.52 -19.59 -36.58
C THR A 356 5.53 -20.91 -37.35
N TYR A 357 6.18 -21.02 -38.50
CA TYR A 357 6.33 -22.27 -39.20
C TYR A 357 7.80 -22.46 -39.66
N SER A 358 8.28 -23.67 -39.72
CA SER A 358 9.68 -24.02 -39.98
C SER A 358 10.22 -23.60 -41.38
N GLY A 359 9.36 -23.26 -42.32
CA GLY A 359 9.72 -22.74 -43.65
C GLY A 359 9.85 -21.23 -43.79
N TRP A 360 9.54 -20.45 -42.72
CA TRP A 360 9.62 -18.98 -42.72
C TRP A 360 11.06 -18.48 -42.94
N TRP A 361 12.04 -19.19 -42.42
CA TRP A 361 13.46 -18.83 -42.48
C TRP A 361 14.07 -18.98 -43.89
N ASN A 362 13.45 -19.76 -44.78
CA ASN A 362 13.94 -19.99 -46.14
C ASN A 362 13.46 -18.98 -47.19
N ARG A 363 12.60 -18.00 -46.84
CA ARG A 363 12.01 -17.05 -47.83
C ARG A 363 12.32 -15.58 -47.63
N GLY A 364 13.09 -15.20 -46.64
CA GLY A 364 13.49 -13.81 -46.42
C GLY A 364 14.97 -13.70 -46.26
N GLY A 365 15.64 -13.04 -47.20
CA GLY A 365 17.08 -12.94 -47.29
C GLY A 365 17.81 -12.60 -46.00
N GLY A 366 18.81 -13.39 -45.72
CA GLY A 366 19.99 -12.99 -44.98
C GLY A 366 19.84 -12.57 -43.57
N ASP A 367 19.72 -13.49 -42.68
CA ASP A 367 20.51 -13.55 -41.44
C ASP A 367 20.31 -14.94 -40.82
N ASN A 368 21.11 -15.91 -41.24
CA ASN A 368 21.31 -17.16 -40.50
C ASN A 368 22.04 -16.77 -39.20
N SER A 369 21.28 -16.28 -38.19
CA SER A 369 21.77 -16.37 -36.85
C SER A 369 21.85 -17.87 -36.54
N VAL A 370 23.02 -18.45 -36.58
CA VAL A 370 23.34 -19.72 -35.92
C VAL A 370 22.97 -19.47 -34.43
N GLY A 371 21.75 -19.83 -34.09
CA GLY A 371 21.17 -19.50 -32.81
C GLY A 371 21.92 -20.20 -31.68
N ALA A 372 22.30 -19.44 -30.67
CA ALA A 372 22.64 -20.05 -29.41
C ALA A 372 21.38 -20.79 -28.91
N GLU A 373 21.44 -22.07 -28.70
CA GLU A 373 20.35 -22.85 -28.13
C GLU A 373 20.31 -22.68 -26.61
N MET A 374 19.13 -22.68 -26.04
CA MET A 374 18.94 -22.49 -24.60
C MET A 374 19.29 -23.79 -23.86
N LEU A 375 20.27 -23.71 -22.96
CA LEU A 375 20.64 -24.80 -22.07
C LEU A 375 19.71 -24.83 -20.87
N THR A 376 19.01 -25.93 -20.68
CA THR A 376 18.24 -26.16 -19.44
C THR A 376 19.10 -26.99 -18.50
N PHE A 377 19.36 -26.44 -17.30
CA PHE A 377 20.05 -27.14 -16.22
C PHE A 377 19.27 -26.98 -14.93
N SER A 378 19.57 -27.75 -13.90
CA SER A 378 18.86 -27.70 -12.63
C SER A 378 19.82 -27.59 -11.46
N LEU A 379 19.30 -27.08 -10.36
CA LEU A 379 19.98 -26.97 -9.08
C LEU A 379 19.25 -27.85 -8.06
N ASP A 380 19.95 -28.35 -7.07
CA ASP A 380 19.37 -29.20 -6.02
C ASP A 380 18.43 -28.40 -5.09
N LYS A 381 18.71 -27.10 -4.85
CA LYS A 381 17.87 -26.17 -4.06
C LYS A 381 17.74 -24.82 -4.77
N LYS A 382 16.75 -24.02 -4.35
CA LYS A 382 16.58 -22.61 -4.76
C LYS A 382 17.10 -21.59 -3.75
N SER A 383 17.38 -22.03 -2.51
CA SER A 383 17.88 -21.18 -1.44
C SER A 383 18.93 -21.95 -0.65
N TYR A 384 20.02 -21.28 -0.34
CA TYR A 384 21.18 -21.80 0.39
C TYR A 384 21.55 -20.84 1.50
N GLU A 385 22.14 -21.38 2.58
CA GLU A 385 22.83 -20.58 3.57
C GLU A 385 24.32 -20.45 3.19
N VAL A 386 24.97 -19.40 3.66
CA VAL A 386 26.41 -19.24 3.50
C VAL A 386 27.14 -20.44 4.12
N GLY A 387 28.11 -20.99 3.38
CA GLY A 387 28.82 -22.21 3.75
C GLY A 387 28.20 -23.49 3.19
N GLU A 388 26.98 -23.46 2.63
CA GLU A 388 26.39 -24.63 1.96
C GLU A 388 26.95 -24.83 0.55
N ASN A 389 27.08 -26.10 0.14
CA ASN A 389 27.48 -26.45 -1.23
C ASN A 389 26.27 -26.42 -2.18
N VAL A 390 26.39 -25.62 -3.24
CA VAL A 390 25.44 -25.53 -4.35
C VAL A 390 25.79 -26.57 -5.39
N LYS A 391 24.85 -27.46 -5.73
CA LYS A 391 25.06 -28.51 -6.76
C LYS A 391 24.38 -28.12 -8.05
N ILE A 392 25.13 -28.16 -9.16
CA ILE A 392 24.66 -27.85 -10.51
C ILE A 392 24.56 -29.13 -11.31
N ASN A 393 23.38 -29.43 -11.85
CA ASN A 393 23.16 -30.56 -12.72
C ASN A 393 23.01 -30.04 -14.18
N ILE A 394 24.07 -30.16 -14.98
CA ILE A 394 24.07 -29.85 -16.41
C ILE A 394 23.86 -31.14 -17.22
N PRO A 395 23.30 -31.03 -18.45
CA PRO A 395 23.24 -32.18 -19.36
C PRO A 395 24.62 -32.72 -19.66
N LYS A 396 24.75 -34.06 -19.72
CA LYS A 396 26.00 -34.72 -20.07
C LYS A 396 26.40 -34.41 -21.50
N PHE A 397 27.68 -34.26 -21.74
CA PHE A 397 28.26 -34.00 -23.06
C PHE A 397 29.52 -34.81 -23.28
N GLU A 398 29.76 -35.26 -24.52
CA GLU A 398 30.90 -36.13 -24.86
C GLU A 398 32.14 -35.33 -25.20
N THR A 399 31.99 -34.16 -25.80
CA THR A 399 33.08 -33.28 -26.25
C THR A 399 32.78 -31.84 -25.91
N GLY A 400 33.81 -31.03 -25.67
CA GLY A 400 33.64 -29.61 -25.30
C GLY A 400 33.91 -29.35 -23.83
N ARG A 401 33.45 -28.19 -23.37
CA ARG A 401 33.55 -27.73 -21.99
C ARG A 401 32.47 -26.70 -21.69
N ALA A 402 32.10 -26.56 -20.43
CA ALA A 402 31.18 -25.55 -19.97
C ALA A 402 31.91 -24.49 -19.15
N LEU A 403 31.70 -23.21 -19.47
CA LEU A 403 32.06 -22.10 -18.60
C LEU A 403 30.91 -21.86 -17.64
N ILE A 404 31.17 -21.95 -16.35
CA ILE A 404 30.24 -21.60 -15.29
C ILE A 404 30.67 -20.27 -14.73
N SER A 405 29.77 -19.32 -14.74
CA SER A 405 29.96 -17.97 -14.19
C SER A 405 28.91 -17.72 -13.11
N ILE A 406 29.37 -17.36 -11.94
CA ILE A 406 28.54 -17.00 -10.78
C ILE A 406 28.52 -15.48 -10.73
N GLU A 407 27.35 -14.89 -10.98
CA GLU A 407 27.20 -13.49 -11.28
C GLU A 407 26.25 -12.82 -10.25
N SER A 408 26.65 -11.69 -9.73
CA SER A 408 25.87 -10.85 -8.80
C SER A 408 25.36 -9.58 -9.49
N ALA A 409 24.72 -8.70 -8.73
CA ALA A 409 24.31 -7.39 -9.21
C ALA A 409 25.51 -6.45 -9.47
N SER A 410 26.66 -6.67 -8.82
CA SER A 410 27.87 -5.86 -8.97
C SER A 410 28.85 -6.41 -10.01
N GLY A 411 28.80 -7.71 -10.34
CA GLY A 411 29.72 -8.30 -11.28
C GLY A 411 29.82 -9.83 -11.20
N VAL A 412 30.88 -10.37 -11.80
CA VAL A 412 31.21 -11.79 -11.71
C VAL A 412 31.89 -12.04 -10.37
N VAL A 413 31.29 -12.91 -9.56
CA VAL A 413 31.85 -13.33 -8.27
C VAL A 413 32.93 -14.39 -8.47
N GLU A 414 32.60 -15.41 -9.29
CA GLU A 414 33.49 -16.52 -9.59
C GLU A 414 33.20 -17.04 -10.99
N SER A 415 34.23 -17.60 -11.66
CA SER A 415 34.05 -18.33 -12.90
C SER A 415 35.07 -19.45 -13.04
N PHE A 416 34.61 -20.59 -13.54
CA PHE A 416 35.46 -21.75 -13.77
C PHE A 416 34.98 -22.60 -14.95
N TRP A 417 35.88 -23.38 -15.49
CA TRP A 417 35.57 -24.31 -16.56
C TRP A 417 35.25 -25.69 -15.99
N ALA A 418 34.22 -26.32 -16.50
CA ALA A 418 33.86 -27.70 -16.23
C ALA A 418 34.06 -28.54 -17.46
N THR A 419 34.72 -29.69 -17.28
CA THR A 419 34.98 -30.73 -18.28
C THR A 419 33.86 -31.76 -18.26
N LYS A 420 33.95 -32.74 -19.19
CA LYS A 420 33.07 -33.91 -19.17
C LYS A 420 33.12 -34.64 -17.84
N GLU A 421 34.33 -34.83 -17.30
CA GLU A 421 34.57 -35.57 -16.04
C GLU A 421 33.90 -34.83 -14.87
N ASP A 422 33.98 -33.50 -14.83
CA ASP A 422 33.30 -32.67 -13.81
C ASP A 422 31.78 -32.80 -13.93
N ALA A 423 31.23 -32.78 -15.13
CA ALA A 423 29.81 -32.97 -15.36
C ALA A 423 29.30 -34.36 -14.98
N ASP A 424 30.13 -35.41 -15.14
CA ASP A 424 29.79 -36.77 -14.74
C ASP A 424 29.88 -36.98 -13.23
N ASN A 425 30.80 -36.29 -12.55
CA ASN A 425 31.03 -36.37 -11.10
C ASN A 425 30.12 -35.44 -10.28
N GLY A 426 29.49 -34.47 -10.93
CA GLY A 426 28.66 -33.42 -10.28
C GLY A 426 29.48 -32.16 -10.01
N ILE A 427 28.98 -31.05 -10.52
CA ILE A 427 29.57 -29.72 -10.37
C ILE A 427 29.02 -29.08 -9.09
N SER A 428 29.92 -28.57 -8.26
CA SER A 428 29.50 -27.82 -7.04
C SER A 428 30.45 -26.69 -6.72
N PHE A 429 29.91 -25.70 -5.99
CA PHE A 429 30.67 -24.59 -5.43
C PHE A 429 30.07 -24.22 -4.06
N GLU A 430 30.84 -23.55 -3.22
CA GLU A 430 30.40 -23.10 -1.89
C GLU A 430 29.70 -21.74 -1.99
N ALA A 431 28.52 -21.60 -1.32
CA ALA A 431 27.82 -20.33 -1.21
C ALA A 431 28.56 -19.40 -0.24
N THR A 432 29.09 -18.29 -0.73
CA THR A 432 29.89 -17.33 0.06
C THR A 432 29.08 -16.09 0.43
N ASP A 433 29.59 -15.28 1.38
CA ASP A 433 29.00 -14.01 1.79
C ASP A 433 28.79 -13.03 0.62
N GLN A 434 29.69 -13.02 -0.35
CA GLN A 434 29.62 -12.16 -1.53
C GLN A 434 28.45 -12.51 -2.45
N MET A 435 27.90 -13.71 -2.31
CA MET A 435 26.77 -14.20 -3.09
C MET A 435 25.41 -13.77 -2.49
N SER A 436 25.41 -13.23 -1.29
CA SER A 436 24.17 -12.75 -0.64
C SER A 436 23.75 -11.36 -1.17
N PRO A 437 22.48 -11.13 -1.49
CA PRO A 437 21.27 -11.93 -1.22
C PRO A 437 20.96 -12.99 -2.27
N ASN A 438 21.51 -12.90 -3.47
CA ASN A 438 21.31 -13.85 -4.55
C ASN A 438 22.40 -13.71 -5.61
N VAL A 439 22.65 -14.79 -6.29
CA VAL A 439 23.47 -14.83 -7.51
C VAL A 439 22.73 -15.51 -8.65
N TYR A 440 23.24 -15.29 -9.84
CA TYR A 440 22.83 -15.93 -11.09
C TYR A 440 23.96 -16.85 -11.53
N ILE A 441 23.62 -18.10 -11.77
CA ILE A 441 24.55 -19.08 -12.30
C ILE A 441 24.34 -19.10 -13.79
N HIS A 442 25.33 -18.66 -14.53
CA HIS A 442 25.34 -18.65 -15.98
C HIS A 442 26.21 -19.81 -16.48
N VAL A 443 25.66 -20.68 -17.30
CA VAL A 443 26.36 -21.81 -17.89
C VAL A 443 26.44 -21.61 -19.40
N ALA A 444 27.64 -21.50 -19.93
CA ALA A 444 27.91 -21.42 -21.35
C ALA A 444 28.67 -22.69 -21.83
N MET A 445 28.00 -23.59 -22.49
CA MET A 445 28.58 -24.82 -23.02
C MET A 445 29.06 -24.57 -24.43
N ILE A 446 30.30 -24.96 -24.72
CA ILE A 446 30.95 -24.80 -26.04
C ILE A 446 31.44 -26.15 -26.51
N GLN A 447 31.03 -26.53 -27.71
CA GLN A 447 31.53 -27.76 -28.40
C GLN A 447 32.46 -27.40 -29.55
N PRO A 448 33.55 -28.17 -29.79
CA PRO A 448 34.48 -27.91 -30.88
C PRO A 448 33.85 -28.23 -32.23
N HIS A 449 34.28 -27.49 -33.26
CA HIS A 449 33.83 -27.61 -34.65
C HIS A 449 34.24 -28.97 -35.33
N SER A 450 35.19 -29.66 -34.74
CA SER A 450 35.76 -30.88 -35.33
C SER A 450 34.94 -32.16 -35.16
N ASN A 451 33.75 -32.07 -34.61
CA ASN A 451 32.88 -33.21 -34.36
C ASN A 451 32.14 -33.59 -35.65
N LYS A 452 32.46 -34.76 -36.25
CA LYS A 452 31.95 -35.21 -37.51
C LYS A 452 30.44 -35.47 -37.59
N GLU A 453 29.76 -35.45 -36.49
CA GLU A 453 28.29 -35.63 -36.41
C GLU A 453 27.50 -34.34 -36.42
N ASN A 454 28.14 -33.18 -36.22
CA ASN A 454 27.48 -31.85 -36.24
C ASN A 454 28.30 -30.86 -37.05
N ASP A 455 27.79 -30.42 -38.20
CA ASP A 455 28.42 -29.45 -39.10
C ASP A 455 28.56 -28.02 -38.55
N LEU A 456 28.10 -27.75 -37.32
CA LEU A 456 28.10 -26.40 -36.69
C LEU A 456 28.63 -26.44 -35.27
N PRO A 457 29.48 -25.49 -34.86
CA PRO A 457 29.88 -25.33 -33.47
C PRO A 457 28.68 -24.98 -32.63
N MET A 458 28.33 -25.85 -31.68
CA MET A 458 27.17 -25.70 -30.84
C MET A 458 27.51 -24.90 -29.56
N ARG A 459 26.73 -23.86 -29.32
CA ARG A 459 26.82 -23.07 -28.10
C ARG A 459 25.48 -23.13 -27.44
N LEU A 460 25.48 -23.51 -26.15
CA LEU A 460 24.29 -23.56 -25.33
C LEU A 460 24.46 -22.61 -24.15
N TYR A 461 23.47 -21.82 -23.87
CA TYR A 461 23.46 -20.89 -22.72
C TYR A 461 22.29 -21.19 -21.81
N GLY A 462 22.55 -21.20 -20.53
CA GLY A 462 21.51 -21.29 -19.49
C GLY A 462 21.82 -20.35 -18.33
N ILE A 463 20.79 -19.86 -17.69
CA ILE A 463 20.90 -19.02 -16.50
C ILE A 463 19.83 -19.41 -15.48
N GLU A 464 20.25 -19.64 -14.24
CA GLU A 464 19.38 -19.88 -13.10
C GLU A 464 19.78 -19.00 -11.92
N SER A 465 18.82 -18.64 -11.07
CA SER A 465 19.11 -17.81 -9.89
C SER A 465 18.90 -18.58 -8.60
N ILE A 466 19.83 -18.39 -7.66
CA ILE A 466 19.69 -18.89 -6.28
C ILE A 466 19.64 -17.74 -5.29
N LYS A 467 18.92 -17.95 -4.19
CA LYS A 467 18.96 -17.09 -3.03
C LYS A 467 20.06 -17.59 -2.09
N VAL A 468 20.88 -16.67 -1.58
CA VAL A 468 21.90 -16.96 -0.56
C VAL A 468 21.59 -16.15 0.68
N VAL A 469 21.33 -16.82 1.80
CA VAL A 469 21.00 -16.21 3.09
C VAL A 469 22.23 -16.22 3.98
N ASN A 470 22.63 -15.05 4.45
CA ASN A 470 23.63 -14.89 5.48
C ASN A 470 22.95 -14.52 6.80
N ASN A 471 22.85 -15.45 7.73
CA ASN A 471 22.20 -15.25 9.03
C ASN A 471 22.91 -14.20 9.89
N ASN A 472 24.20 -13.97 9.66
CA ASN A 472 24.96 -12.92 10.35
C ASN A 472 24.51 -11.51 10.00
N THR A 473 23.75 -11.32 8.91
CA THR A 473 23.20 -10.04 8.49
C THR A 473 21.86 -9.71 9.16
N ILE A 474 21.33 -10.63 9.96
CA ILE A 474 20.05 -10.45 10.67
C ILE A 474 20.33 -10.04 12.10
N LEU A 475 19.90 -8.82 12.48
CA LEU A 475 19.86 -8.36 13.86
C LEU A 475 18.51 -8.70 14.47
N SER A 476 18.53 -9.03 15.75
CA SER A 476 17.33 -9.37 16.55
C SER A 476 17.18 -8.37 17.71
N PRO A 477 16.79 -7.10 17.42
CA PRO A 477 16.55 -6.13 18.49
C PRO A 477 15.38 -6.59 19.36
N VAL A 478 15.52 -6.38 20.67
CA VAL A 478 14.51 -6.65 21.69
C VAL A 478 14.13 -5.35 22.36
N ALA A 479 12.83 -5.15 22.57
CA ALA A 479 12.31 -4.01 23.33
C ALA A 479 11.48 -4.53 24.50
N GLU A 480 11.91 -4.23 25.72
CA GLU A 480 11.15 -4.53 26.92
C GLU A 480 10.34 -3.29 27.32
N MET A 481 9.05 -3.50 27.52
CA MET A 481 8.06 -2.48 27.83
C MET A 481 7.24 -2.90 29.06
N PRO A 482 6.69 -1.97 29.85
CA PRO A 482 5.64 -2.29 30.81
C PRO A 482 4.43 -2.93 30.12
N ASP A 483 3.73 -3.83 30.82
CA ASP A 483 2.49 -4.45 30.32
C ASP A 483 1.38 -3.39 30.05
N GLU A 484 1.40 -2.29 30.80
CA GLU A 484 0.53 -1.13 30.62
C GLU A 484 1.24 0.16 31.02
N ILE A 485 0.84 1.27 30.40
CA ILE A 485 1.38 2.61 30.65
C ILE A 485 0.24 3.49 31.21
N GLU A 486 0.52 4.29 32.23
CA GLU A 486 -0.42 5.30 32.68
C GLU A 486 -0.26 6.60 31.88
N PRO A 487 -1.37 7.27 31.49
CA PRO A 487 -1.33 8.64 30.95
C PRO A 487 -0.67 9.59 31.93
N GLU A 488 0.02 10.62 31.43
CA GLU A 488 0.72 11.65 32.22
C GLU A 488 1.79 11.07 33.15
N SER A 489 2.40 9.94 32.81
CA SER A 489 3.45 9.30 33.57
C SER A 489 4.71 9.06 32.74
N ASN A 490 5.81 8.81 33.45
CA ASN A 490 7.04 8.34 32.79
C ASN A 490 7.05 6.82 32.76
N PHE A 491 7.48 6.26 31.64
CA PHE A 491 7.69 4.83 31.48
C PHE A 491 9.08 4.56 30.86
N LYS A 492 9.58 3.36 31.09
CA LYS A 492 10.89 2.94 30.64
C LYS A 492 10.77 2.00 29.43
N ILE A 493 11.63 2.18 28.45
CA ILE A 493 11.88 1.23 27.37
C ILE A 493 13.30 0.74 27.53
N SER A 494 13.49 -0.55 27.68
CA SER A 494 14.80 -1.20 27.63
C SER A 494 15.02 -1.79 26.24
N VAL A 495 16.17 -1.51 25.64
CA VAL A 495 16.53 -1.98 24.29
C VAL A 495 17.82 -2.78 24.36
N SER A 496 17.77 -4.01 23.89
CA SER A 496 18.92 -4.92 23.78
C SER A 496 18.94 -5.63 22.42
N GLU A 497 19.98 -6.43 22.17
CA GLU A 497 20.03 -7.33 21.01
C GLU A 497 20.17 -8.78 21.53
N ASP A 498 19.31 -9.68 21.01
CA ASP A 498 19.14 -11.07 21.51
C ASP A 498 20.44 -11.91 21.53
N ASN A 499 21.35 -11.66 20.59
CA ASN A 499 22.63 -12.32 20.49
C ASN A 499 23.80 -11.45 21.06
N GLY A 500 23.49 -10.36 21.75
CA GLY A 500 24.47 -9.47 22.36
C GLY A 500 25.32 -8.64 21.37
N ARG A 501 24.89 -8.50 20.11
CA ARG A 501 25.62 -7.74 19.09
C ARG A 501 25.39 -6.25 19.25
N LYS A 502 26.42 -5.46 18.93
CA LYS A 502 26.27 -4.01 18.83
C LYS A 502 25.31 -3.62 17.71
N MET A 503 24.59 -2.52 17.88
CA MET A 503 23.69 -1.98 16.85
C MET A 503 23.45 -0.50 17.01
N THR A 504 23.11 0.15 15.90
CA THR A 504 22.53 1.51 15.89
C THR A 504 21.02 1.36 15.66
N TYR A 505 20.20 2.11 16.43
CA TYR A 505 18.75 1.95 16.34
C TYR A 505 17.99 3.26 16.55
N THR A 506 16.75 3.28 16.05
CA THR A 506 15.78 4.35 16.30
C THR A 506 14.55 3.76 17.02
N ILE A 507 13.90 4.58 17.84
CA ILE A 507 12.69 4.24 18.57
C ILE A 507 11.56 5.13 18.06
N ALA A 508 10.43 4.52 17.69
CA ALA A 508 9.21 5.24 17.40
C ALA A 508 8.09 4.73 18.31
N VAL A 509 7.45 5.61 19.09
CA VAL A 509 6.27 5.30 19.91
C VAL A 509 5.10 6.03 19.30
N VAL A 510 4.17 5.27 18.69
CA VAL A 510 3.09 5.83 17.88
C VAL A 510 1.74 5.25 18.27
N ASP A 511 0.73 6.11 18.30
CA ASP A 511 -0.68 5.75 18.48
C ASP A 511 -1.08 4.63 17.50
N GLU A 512 -1.49 3.48 18.05
CA GLU A 512 -1.91 2.30 17.28
C GLU A 512 -3.10 2.62 16.37
N GLY A 513 -4.04 3.45 16.83
CA GLY A 513 -5.20 3.87 16.04
C GLY A 513 -4.82 4.68 14.80
N LEU A 514 -3.70 5.40 14.85
CA LEU A 514 -3.16 6.12 13.69
C LEU A 514 -2.47 5.15 12.71
N LEU A 515 -1.78 4.14 13.22
CA LEU A 515 -1.13 3.12 12.40
C LEU A 515 -2.15 2.21 11.71
N ASP A 516 -3.22 1.84 12.40
CA ASP A 516 -4.29 0.98 11.88
C ASP A 516 -5.03 1.59 10.69
N LEU A 517 -5.15 2.92 10.61
CA LEU A 517 -5.80 3.61 9.47
C LEU A 517 -5.20 3.23 8.11
N THR A 518 -3.92 2.97 8.07
CA THR A 518 -3.18 2.63 6.84
C THR A 518 -2.69 1.19 6.83
N ALA A 519 -3.06 0.39 7.85
CA ALA A 519 -2.48 -0.92 8.11
C ALA A 519 -0.94 -0.86 8.08
N TYR A 520 -0.38 0.18 8.71
CA TYR A 520 1.05 0.43 8.72
C TYR A 520 1.79 -0.67 9.44
N LYS A 521 2.78 -1.22 8.79
CA LYS A 521 3.67 -2.25 9.35
C LYS A 521 5.01 -1.65 9.72
N THR A 522 5.57 -2.10 10.81
CA THR A 522 6.92 -1.75 11.22
C THR A 522 7.89 -2.00 10.06
N PRO A 523 8.69 -0.99 9.67
CA PRO A 523 9.64 -1.13 8.59
C PRO A 523 10.62 -2.27 8.84
N LYS A 524 10.89 -3.08 7.81
CA LYS A 524 11.81 -4.22 7.87
C LYS A 524 13.01 -3.96 6.97
N PRO A 525 14.07 -3.28 7.46
CA PRO A 525 15.21 -2.91 6.64
C PRO A 525 15.92 -4.13 6.04
N TRP A 526 16.06 -5.23 6.78
CA TRP A 526 16.67 -6.44 6.25
C TRP A 526 15.97 -6.94 4.98
N ASN A 527 14.63 -6.98 4.96
CA ASN A 527 13.88 -7.40 3.77
C ASN A 527 14.08 -6.48 2.57
N TYR A 528 14.43 -5.23 2.81
CA TYR A 528 14.74 -4.26 1.76
C TYR A 528 16.17 -4.43 1.24
N PHE A 529 17.16 -4.46 2.11
CA PHE A 529 18.58 -4.54 1.72
C PHE A 529 18.94 -5.90 1.12
N TYR A 530 18.28 -6.98 1.59
CA TYR A 530 18.46 -8.35 1.14
C TYR A 530 17.32 -8.85 0.22
N ALA A 531 16.60 -7.93 -0.42
CA ALA A 531 15.67 -8.26 -1.51
C ALA A 531 16.45 -8.75 -2.73
N LYS A 532 15.85 -9.65 -3.52
CA LYS A 532 16.45 -10.17 -4.76
C LYS A 532 16.94 -9.04 -5.67
N GLU A 533 18.21 -9.07 -5.99
CA GLU A 533 18.88 -8.13 -6.88
C GLU A 533 18.79 -8.57 -8.33
N ALA A 534 18.76 -7.61 -9.24
CA ALA A 534 18.81 -7.88 -10.66
C ALA A 534 20.25 -8.20 -11.10
N LEU A 535 20.40 -9.01 -12.11
CA LEU A 535 21.70 -9.30 -12.72
C LEU A 535 22.37 -7.99 -13.20
N GLY A 536 23.58 -7.75 -12.73
CA GLY A 536 24.38 -6.58 -13.12
C GLY A 536 25.30 -6.84 -14.34
N VAL A 537 25.60 -8.10 -14.59
CA VAL A 537 26.46 -8.51 -15.71
C VAL A 537 25.68 -8.47 -17.02
N LYS A 538 26.28 -7.89 -18.04
CA LYS A 538 25.78 -7.92 -19.43
C LYS A 538 26.66 -8.83 -20.26
N THR A 539 26.07 -9.88 -20.80
CA THR A 539 26.74 -10.82 -21.66
C THR A 539 26.61 -10.41 -23.11
N TRP A 540 27.70 -10.40 -23.85
CA TRP A 540 27.75 -10.10 -25.26
C TRP A 540 28.27 -11.30 -26.04
N ASP A 541 27.51 -11.82 -27.01
CA ASP A 541 27.99 -12.88 -27.91
C ASP A 541 28.62 -12.26 -29.14
N MET A 542 29.95 -12.29 -29.18
CA MET A 542 30.74 -11.80 -30.31
C MET A 542 31.00 -12.87 -31.41
N TYR A 543 30.53 -14.10 -31.19
CA TYR A 543 30.86 -15.22 -32.06
C TYR A 543 30.37 -15.03 -33.51
N LYS A 544 29.21 -14.42 -33.71
CA LYS A 544 28.67 -14.06 -35.04
C LYS A 544 29.56 -13.06 -35.81
N TYR A 545 30.36 -12.24 -35.09
CA TYR A 545 31.29 -11.31 -35.73
C TYR A 545 32.61 -11.98 -36.11
N VAL A 546 32.94 -13.13 -35.53
CA VAL A 546 34.10 -13.94 -35.86
C VAL A 546 33.85 -14.79 -37.12
N ILE A 547 32.60 -15.19 -37.36
CA ILE A 547 32.19 -16.04 -38.45
C ILE A 547 31.65 -15.26 -39.66
N ASN A 548 30.98 -14.12 -39.45
CA ASN A 548 30.43 -13.31 -40.55
C ASN A 548 30.53 -11.82 -40.24
N ALA A 549 31.39 -11.13 -40.93
CA ALA A 549 31.42 -9.68 -41.00
C ALA A 549 30.34 -9.18 -41.95
N ASN A 550 29.25 -8.60 -41.46
CA ASN A 550 28.58 -7.43 -42.05
C ASN A 550 27.30 -6.97 -41.33
N LYS A 551 27.35 -5.67 -41.08
CA LYS A 551 26.29 -4.65 -40.97
C LYS A 551 25.29 -4.67 -39.82
N GLY A 552 25.36 -3.54 -39.10
CA GLY A 552 24.54 -3.15 -37.98
C GLY A 552 23.27 -2.35 -38.34
N GLU A 553 22.48 -2.12 -37.32
CA GLU A 553 21.85 -0.84 -37.09
C GLU A 553 21.12 -0.81 -35.71
N ILE A 554 21.11 0.40 -35.16
CA ILE A 554 20.65 0.78 -33.80
C ILE A 554 19.37 1.61 -33.93
N ALA A 555 18.44 1.47 -33.00
CA ALA A 555 17.54 2.54 -32.53
C ALA A 555 16.72 2.03 -31.32
N GLY A 556 16.43 2.75 -30.27
CA GLY A 556 16.32 4.17 -29.96
C GLY A 556 14.94 4.46 -29.42
N LEU A 557 14.93 4.78 -28.16
CA LEU A 557 14.00 5.31 -27.15
C LEU A 557 12.92 6.33 -27.57
N LEU A 558 11.81 6.41 -26.78
CA LEU A 558 11.46 7.55 -25.92
C LEU A 558 10.06 7.41 -25.29
N ALA A 559 9.95 7.92 -24.06
CA ALA A 559 8.75 8.01 -23.23
C ALA A 559 8.17 9.43 -23.22
N LEU A 560 6.90 9.59 -22.84
CA LEU A 560 6.40 10.76 -22.10
C LEU A 560 4.96 10.55 -21.60
N GLY A 561 4.69 11.07 -20.40
CA GLY A 561 3.44 10.97 -19.68
C GLY A 561 2.63 12.28 -19.67
N GLY A 562 1.50 12.27 -18.98
CA GLY A 562 0.66 13.41 -18.73
C GLY A 562 -0.42 13.10 -17.69
N ASP A 563 -0.61 14.02 -16.75
CA ASP A 563 -1.48 13.97 -15.57
C ASP A 563 -2.80 14.68 -15.77
N GLU A 564 -3.84 14.26 -15.03
CA GLU A 564 -5.05 15.05 -14.79
C GLU A 564 -5.35 15.19 -13.30
N GLU A 565 -5.69 16.40 -12.87
CA GLU A 565 -5.96 16.80 -11.49
C GLU A 565 -7.46 16.84 -11.17
N ALA A 566 -7.81 16.42 -9.95
CA ALA A 566 -9.11 16.65 -9.33
C ALA A 566 -8.99 17.63 -8.15
N LYS A 567 -9.93 18.58 -8.05
CA LYS A 567 -9.99 19.63 -7.02
C LYS A 567 -10.89 19.22 -5.85
N GLU A 568 -10.44 19.44 -4.65
CA GLU A 568 -11.28 19.40 -3.44
C GLU A 568 -11.17 20.68 -2.61
N LYS A 569 -12.26 20.97 -1.89
CA LYS A 569 -12.51 22.21 -1.14
C LYS A 569 -11.96 22.12 0.30
N GLU A 570 -11.51 23.26 0.80
CA GLU A 570 -11.03 23.48 2.15
C GLU A 570 -12.10 23.29 3.23
N SER A 571 -11.69 22.70 4.36
CA SER A 571 -12.47 22.68 5.60
C SER A 571 -11.66 23.20 6.78
N SER A 572 -12.31 23.96 7.65
CA SER A 572 -11.77 24.66 8.80
C SER A 572 -11.22 23.75 9.92
N LYS A 573 -10.32 24.33 10.72
CA LYS A 573 -9.44 23.67 11.69
C LYS A 573 -10.02 23.67 13.10
N VAL A 574 -10.52 22.51 13.55
CA VAL A 574 -10.62 22.20 14.99
C VAL A 574 -9.83 20.93 15.25
N ASN A 575 -8.73 21.06 15.98
CA ASN A 575 -7.81 19.95 16.27
C ASN A 575 -8.25 19.27 17.58
N ARG A 576 -9.12 18.25 17.49
CA ARG A 576 -9.72 17.56 18.64
C ARG A 576 -8.87 16.45 19.24
N PHE A 577 -7.90 15.93 18.52
CA PHE A 577 -7.07 14.80 18.93
C PHE A 577 -5.63 15.05 18.55
N LYS A 578 -4.76 15.05 19.55
CA LYS A 578 -3.31 14.96 19.32
C LYS A 578 -2.93 13.49 19.48
N PRO A 579 -2.67 12.74 18.39
CA PRO A 579 -2.15 11.37 18.50
C PRO A 579 -0.78 11.42 19.15
N VAL A 580 -0.45 10.36 19.90
CA VAL A 580 0.91 10.20 20.43
C VAL A 580 1.81 9.81 19.28
N VAL A 581 2.84 10.61 19.04
CA VAL A 581 3.91 10.34 18.08
C VAL A 581 5.22 10.84 18.69
N MET A 582 6.08 9.90 19.04
CA MET A 582 7.41 10.17 19.56
C MET A 582 8.43 9.45 18.71
N PHE A 583 9.53 10.11 18.40
CA PHE A 583 10.63 9.54 17.64
C PHE A 583 11.95 9.94 18.27
N LEU A 584 12.77 8.96 18.58
CA LEU A 584 14.04 9.11 19.28
C LEU A 584 15.16 8.41 18.52
N GLY A 585 16.39 8.89 18.74
CA GLY A 585 17.56 8.32 18.10
C GLY A 585 17.99 9.09 16.84
N PRO A 586 18.95 8.51 16.08
CA PRO A 586 19.56 7.19 16.30
C PRO A 586 20.42 7.11 17.56
N PHE A 587 20.47 5.94 18.20
CA PHE A 587 21.28 5.60 19.35
C PHE A 587 22.24 4.46 19.02
N GLU A 588 23.35 4.37 19.70
CA GLU A 588 24.29 3.25 19.63
C GLU A 588 24.10 2.34 20.85
N LEU A 589 24.18 1.04 20.64
CA LEU A 589 24.19 -0.01 21.66
C LEU A 589 25.47 -0.82 21.47
N ASP A 590 26.28 -0.91 22.51
CA ASP A 590 27.50 -1.72 22.51
C ASP A 590 27.20 -3.21 22.73
N GLU A 591 28.23 -4.05 22.55
CA GLU A 591 28.09 -5.50 22.67
C GLU A 591 27.71 -5.91 24.10
N ASN A 592 26.69 -6.78 24.23
CA ASN A 592 26.16 -7.30 25.49
C ASN A 592 25.65 -6.21 26.45
N GLU A 593 25.28 -5.04 25.92
CA GLU A 593 24.72 -3.96 26.71
C GLU A 593 23.19 -3.85 26.51
N GLU A 594 22.57 -3.09 27.39
CA GLU A 594 21.16 -2.70 27.36
C GLU A 594 21.06 -1.19 27.56
N ASN A 595 20.32 -0.51 26.70
CA ASN A 595 20.05 0.90 26.84
C ASN A 595 18.66 1.15 27.40
N GLU A 596 18.57 1.99 28.43
CA GLU A 596 17.30 2.40 29.03
C GLU A 596 16.89 3.79 28.57
N HIS A 597 15.62 3.91 28.13
CA HIS A 597 15.04 5.19 27.72
C HIS A 597 13.83 5.52 28.61
N LEU A 598 13.93 6.63 29.33
CA LEU A 598 12.83 7.16 30.12
C LEU A 598 12.02 8.14 29.26
N ILE A 599 10.76 7.84 29.02
CA ILE A 599 9.87 8.59 28.12
C ILE A 599 8.64 9.03 28.88
N HIS A 600 8.19 10.26 28.64
CA HIS A 600 6.95 10.79 29.22
C HIS A 600 5.77 10.52 28.30
N MET A 601 4.75 9.81 28.80
CA MET A 601 3.47 9.62 28.13
C MET A 601 2.59 10.84 28.35
N PRO A 602 2.13 11.56 27.31
CA PRO A 602 1.20 12.67 27.49
C PRO A 602 -0.18 12.19 27.94
N ASN A 603 -1.11 13.13 28.10
CA ASN A 603 -2.52 12.78 28.36
C ASN A 603 -3.14 12.10 27.15
N TYR A 604 -2.98 10.80 27.07
CA TYR A 604 -3.47 9.94 26.02
C TYR A 604 -4.07 8.67 26.61
N VAL A 605 -5.14 8.18 26.02
CA VAL A 605 -5.77 6.91 26.34
C VAL A 605 -5.98 6.12 25.05
N GLY A 606 -5.47 4.90 25.02
CA GLY A 606 -5.52 4.06 23.84
C GLY A 606 -4.50 2.96 23.90
N SER A 607 -3.75 2.78 22.83
CA SER A 607 -2.63 1.83 22.71
C SER A 607 -1.54 2.46 21.86
N VAL A 608 -0.30 2.23 22.23
CA VAL A 608 0.87 2.69 21.45
C VAL A 608 1.66 1.50 20.95
N ARG A 609 2.17 1.62 19.72
CA ARG A 609 3.15 0.69 19.17
C ARG A 609 4.53 1.31 19.29
N THR A 610 5.40 0.63 20.02
CA THR A 610 6.82 0.93 20.05
C THR A 610 7.51 0.11 18.99
N MET A 611 8.22 0.77 18.08
CA MET A 611 8.92 0.17 16.95
C MET A 611 10.41 0.49 17.05
N ILE A 612 11.25 -0.53 16.99
CA ILE A 612 12.70 -0.40 16.91
C ILE A 612 13.15 -0.77 15.51
N ILE A 613 13.94 0.09 14.89
CA ILE A 613 14.60 -0.16 13.60
C ILE A 613 16.10 -0.13 13.86
N ALA A 614 16.77 -1.24 13.61
CA ALA A 614 18.18 -1.41 13.93
C ALA A 614 19.03 -1.70 12.70
N GLY A 615 20.29 -1.28 12.73
CA GLY A 615 21.30 -1.59 11.73
C GLY A 615 22.70 -1.44 12.30
N GLN A 616 23.62 -2.26 11.80
CA GLN A 616 25.03 -2.15 12.09
C GLN A 616 25.81 -2.72 10.91
N GLU A 617 26.65 -1.89 10.29
CA GLU A 617 27.34 -2.26 9.05
C GLU A 617 26.35 -2.79 7.99
N ASN A 618 26.40 -4.08 7.65
CA ASN A 618 25.49 -4.71 6.68
C ASN A 618 24.43 -5.60 7.35
N SER A 619 24.22 -5.44 8.67
CA SER A 619 23.25 -6.20 9.44
C SER A 619 22.08 -5.32 9.82
N TYR A 620 20.85 -5.85 9.71
CA TYR A 620 19.63 -5.09 9.94
C TYR A 620 18.58 -5.90 10.68
N GLY A 621 17.76 -5.22 11.47
CA GLY A 621 16.66 -5.84 12.20
C GLY A 621 15.55 -4.86 12.55
N SER A 622 14.46 -5.38 13.06
CA SER A 622 13.37 -4.58 13.62
C SER A 622 12.53 -5.40 14.58
N CYS A 623 11.99 -4.76 15.61
CA CYS A 623 10.98 -5.34 16.47
C CYS A 623 9.85 -4.33 16.75
N GLU A 624 8.73 -4.83 17.27
CA GLU A 624 7.60 -4.01 17.69
C GLU A 624 6.94 -4.59 18.93
N VAL A 625 6.49 -3.72 19.83
CA VAL A 625 5.71 -4.05 21.03
C VAL A 625 4.52 -3.11 21.08
N THR A 626 3.32 -3.65 21.32
CA THR A 626 2.10 -2.86 21.48
C THR A 626 1.68 -2.85 22.95
N THR A 627 1.58 -1.66 23.54
CA THR A 627 1.27 -1.48 24.96
C THR A 627 0.03 -0.61 25.15
N PRO A 628 -0.98 -1.05 25.93
CA PRO A 628 -2.14 -0.24 26.26
C PRO A 628 -1.75 0.93 27.19
N VAL A 629 -2.36 2.08 26.93
CA VAL A 629 -2.24 3.28 27.76
C VAL A 629 -3.57 3.54 28.42
N ARG A 630 -3.66 3.31 29.73
CA ARG A 630 -4.92 3.38 30.48
C ARG A 630 -4.72 3.71 31.96
N LYS A 631 -5.81 4.20 32.59
CA LYS A 631 -5.93 4.40 34.04
C LYS A 631 -7.04 3.51 34.60
N PRO A 632 -7.04 3.23 35.91
CA PRO A 632 -8.13 2.48 36.57
C PRO A 632 -9.51 3.06 36.26
N LEU A 633 -9.63 4.40 36.20
CA LEU A 633 -10.86 5.12 35.84
C LEU A 633 -10.55 6.02 34.65
N MET A 634 -11.33 5.92 33.58
CA MET A 634 -11.19 6.74 32.38
C MET A 634 -12.55 7.27 31.90
N VAL A 635 -12.51 8.36 31.15
CA VAL A 635 -13.70 8.97 30.54
C VAL A 635 -13.41 9.42 29.10
N LEU A 636 -14.38 9.17 28.24
CA LEU A 636 -14.39 9.61 26.88
C LEU A 636 -15.77 10.18 26.56
N ALA A 637 -15.82 11.40 26.06
CA ALA A 637 -17.06 12.01 25.62
C ALA A 637 -16.93 12.46 24.17
N THR A 638 -18.02 12.40 23.44
CA THR A 638 -18.03 12.70 22.01
C THR A 638 -19.17 13.63 21.66
N LEU A 639 -18.90 14.65 20.86
CA LEU A 639 -19.89 15.55 20.25
C LEU A 639 -19.75 15.56 18.74
N PRO A 640 -20.80 15.93 18.00
CA PRO A 640 -20.70 16.17 16.56
C PRO A 640 -19.57 17.16 16.23
N ARG A 641 -19.09 17.13 15.01
CA ARG A 641 -17.95 17.96 14.58
C ARG A 641 -18.24 19.45 14.63
N VAL A 642 -19.50 19.81 14.40
CA VAL A 642 -20.04 21.16 14.37
C VAL A 642 -21.45 21.10 14.95
N ILE A 643 -21.89 22.14 15.65
CA ILE A 643 -23.25 22.28 16.13
C ILE A 643 -23.81 23.63 15.65
N SER A 644 -25.10 23.66 15.33
CA SER A 644 -25.79 24.90 14.94
C SER A 644 -26.23 25.69 16.17
N PRO A 645 -26.34 27.03 16.06
CA PRO A 645 -27.02 27.82 17.07
C PRO A 645 -28.47 27.36 17.29
N GLY A 646 -28.93 27.35 18.52
CA GLY A 646 -30.31 26.97 18.88
C GLY A 646 -30.56 25.45 18.89
N GLU A 647 -29.55 24.60 18.65
CA GLU A 647 -29.68 23.16 18.55
C GLU A 647 -29.65 22.48 19.93
N ASN A 648 -30.43 21.38 20.06
CA ASN A 648 -30.33 20.48 21.19
C ASN A 648 -29.48 19.28 20.79
N VAL A 649 -28.47 18.96 21.58
CA VAL A 649 -27.54 17.86 21.30
C VAL A 649 -27.36 16.99 22.55
N ALA A 650 -27.34 15.68 22.35
CA ALA A 650 -26.95 14.74 23.39
C ALA A 650 -25.43 14.64 23.48
N LEU A 651 -24.90 14.64 24.70
CA LEU A 651 -23.49 14.36 24.99
C LEU A 651 -23.40 12.97 25.61
N PRO A 652 -23.10 11.93 24.84
CA PRO A 652 -22.76 10.62 25.39
C PRO A 652 -21.37 10.68 26.04
N VAL A 653 -21.30 10.21 27.28
CA VAL A 653 -20.07 10.10 28.07
C VAL A 653 -19.82 8.63 28.37
N ASN A 654 -18.81 8.06 27.77
CA ASN A 654 -18.35 6.72 28.09
C ASN A 654 -17.41 6.75 29.29
N VAL A 655 -17.79 6.07 30.36
CA VAL A 655 -16.99 5.91 31.58
C VAL A 655 -16.46 4.49 31.61
N PHE A 656 -15.15 4.34 31.77
CA PHE A 656 -14.46 3.03 31.80
C PHE A 656 -13.92 2.79 33.22
N ALA A 657 -14.40 1.75 33.89
CA ALA A 657 -13.84 1.22 35.12
C ALA A 657 -12.98 -0.01 34.80
N MET A 658 -11.65 0.16 34.78
CA MET A 658 -10.68 -0.90 34.43
C MET A 658 -10.14 -1.64 35.66
N ASP A 659 -10.49 -1.19 36.87
CA ASP A 659 -10.11 -1.80 38.15
C ASP A 659 -11.37 -2.30 38.89
N PRO A 660 -11.39 -3.56 39.38
CA PRO A 660 -12.52 -4.12 40.13
C PRO A 660 -12.88 -3.34 41.40
N GLY A 661 -11.96 -2.52 41.93
CA GLY A 661 -12.18 -1.65 43.08
C GLY A 661 -13.08 -0.45 42.78
N ILE A 662 -13.32 -0.11 41.52
CA ILE A 662 -14.17 1.01 41.12
C ILE A 662 -15.63 0.55 41.09
N LYS A 663 -16.43 0.94 42.13
CA LYS A 663 -17.84 0.53 42.26
C LYS A 663 -18.82 1.66 41.96
N LYS A 664 -18.54 2.86 42.44
CA LYS A 664 -19.40 4.03 42.27
C LYS A 664 -18.61 5.14 41.64
N VAL A 665 -19.13 5.70 40.54
CA VAL A 665 -18.49 6.77 39.80
C VAL A 665 -19.46 7.96 39.72
N LYS A 666 -18.98 9.13 40.11
CA LYS A 666 -19.66 10.40 39.90
C LYS A 666 -19.18 11.04 38.61
N VAL A 667 -20.10 11.32 37.71
CA VAL A 667 -19.86 11.98 36.42
C VAL A 667 -20.37 13.41 36.52
N LYS A 668 -19.52 14.40 36.25
CA LYS A 668 -19.87 15.83 36.27
C LYS A 668 -19.47 16.45 34.94
N ILE A 669 -20.32 17.36 34.43
CA ILE A 669 -20.01 18.15 33.24
C ILE A 669 -20.02 19.64 33.58
N GLU A 670 -19.11 20.38 32.91
CA GLU A 670 -19.03 21.83 32.95
C GLU A 670 -18.93 22.36 31.51
N THR A 671 -19.59 23.49 31.22
CA THR A 671 -19.68 24.08 29.90
C THR A 671 -19.40 25.56 29.94
N ASN A 672 -18.95 26.15 28.85
CA ASN A 672 -18.92 27.61 28.74
C ASN A 672 -20.29 28.17 28.32
N GLU A 673 -20.37 29.47 28.16
CA GLU A 673 -21.63 30.21 27.86
C GLU A 673 -22.30 29.81 26.52
N LEU A 674 -21.59 29.14 25.60
CA LEU A 674 -22.08 28.67 24.32
C LEU A 674 -22.74 27.29 24.36
N LEU A 675 -22.80 26.66 25.55
CA LEU A 675 -23.52 25.42 25.77
C LEU A 675 -24.22 25.46 27.10
N GLN A 676 -25.55 25.34 27.08
CA GLN A 676 -26.36 25.26 28.28
C GLN A 676 -26.68 23.82 28.62
N ILE A 677 -26.51 23.42 29.86
CA ILE A 677 -26.85 22.08 30.34
C ILE A 677 -28.36 22.03 30.61
N ASN A 678 -29.04 21.13 29.89
CA ASN A 678 -30.47 20.92 30.12
C ASN A 678 -30.65 19.74 31.08
N GLY A 679 -30.92 20.07 32.38
CA GLY A 679 -31.02 19.10 33.44
C GLY A 679 -29.85 19.13 34.43
N ASN A 680 -29.62 18.01 35.10
CA ASN A 680 -28.53 17.91 36.09
C ASN A 680 -27.17 17.84 35.44
N ASN A 681 -26.20 18.60 35.92
CA ASN A 681 -24.82 18.58 35.48
C ASN A 681 -23.99 17.47 36.11
N SER A 682 -24.58 16.62 36.95
CA SER A 682 -23.90 15.50 37.60
C SER A 682 -24.82 14.30 37.69
N LYS A 683 -24.26 13.11 37.42
CA LYS A 683 -24.93 11.80 37.55
C LYS A 683 -24.02 10.83 38.28
N GLU A 684 -24.60 9.86 38.98
CA GLU A 684 -23.85 8.75 39.61
C GLU A 684 -24.21 7.44 38.90
N ILE A 685 -23.20 6.60 38.70
CA ILE A 685 -23.34 5.27 38.10
C ILE A 685 -22.61 4.24 38.95
N GLU A 686 -23.07 2.98 38.88
CA GLU A 686 -22.48 1.86 39.60
C GLU A 686 -21.95 0.81 38.65
N PHE A 687 -20.75 0.33 38.94
CA PHE A 687 -20.11 -0.78 38.19
C PHE A 687 -20.15 -2.04 39.06
N ASN A 688 -20.72 -3.10 38.53
CA ASN A 688 -20.71 -4.45 39.13
C ASN A 688 -19.47 -5.24 38.76
N GLU A 689 -18.94 -4.97 37.54
CA GLU A 689 -17.76 -5.59 36.98
C GLU A 689 -16.92 -4.57 36.20
N VAL A 690 -15.70 -4.93 35.89
CA VAL A 690 -14.81 -4.13 34.99
C VAL A 690 -15.49 -3.97 33.62
N GLY A 691 -15.51 -2.76 33.11
CA GLY A 691 -16.13 -2.48 31.79
C GLY A 691 -16.43 -1.00 31.59
N ASP A 692 -17.37 -0.73 30.70
CA ASP A 692 -17.80 0.62 30.35
C ASP A 692 -19.29 0.83 30.56
N GLN A 693 -19.68 2.06 30.83
CA GLN A 693 -21.07 2.50 30.88
C GLN A 693 -21.21 3.88 30.24
N ILE A 694 -22.32 4.07 29.52
CA ILE A 694 -22.64 5.34 28.87
C ILE A 694 -23.59 6.16 29.70
N VAL A 695 -23.23 7.44 29.92
CA VAL A 695 -24.05 8.42 30.62
C VAL A 695 -24.36 9.57 29.66
N ASN A 696 -25.63 9.78 29.37
CA ASN A 696 -26.06 10.84 28.45
C ASN A 696 -26.41 12.12 29.17
N PHE A 697 -25.91 13.27 28.72
CA PHE A 697 -26.33 14.60 29.13
C PHE A 697 -26.93 15.34 27.91
N ASN A 698 -27.91 16.19 28.16
CA ASN A 698 -28.53 17.01 27.14
C ASN A 698 -27.97 18.43 27.22
N LEU A 699 -27.50 18.92 26.11
CA LEU A 699 -26.97 20.27 25.95
C LEU A 699 -27.80 21.04 24.93
N LYS A 700 -27.87 22.36 25.13
CA LYS A 700 -28.53 23.27 24.19
C LYS A 700 -27.58 24.41 23.85
N THR A 701 -27.44 24.72 22.58
CA THR A 701 -26.71 25.91 22.14
C THR A 701 -27.60 27.13 22.18
N PRO A 702 -27.12 28.29 22.67
CA PRO A 702 -27.82 29.56 22.47
C PRO A 702 -27.77 29.97 20.97
N GLU A 703 -28.54 30.99 20.64
CA GLU A 703 -28.51 31.61 19.30
C GLU A 703 -27.26 32.48 19.11
N LYS A 704 -26.09 31.93 19.32
CA LYS A 704 -24.78 32.58 19.17
C LYS A 704 -23.80 31.65 18.52
N THR A 705 -22.87 32.20 17.76
CA THR A 705 -21.75 31.48 17.13
C THR A 705 -20.46 31.63 17.94
N GLY A 706 -19.56 30.68 17.86
CA GLY A 706 -18.26 30.74 18.52
C GLY A 706 -17.73 29.37 18.95
N LYS A 707 -16.68 29.37 19.77
CA LYS A 707 -16.03 28.18 20.27
C LYS A 707 -16.67 27.75 21.61
N ALA A 708 -17.38 26.64 21.57
CA ALA A 708 -17.96 26.02 22.77
C ALA A 708 -16.99 25.01 23.39
N THR A 709 -17.01 24.89 24.71
CA THR A 709 -16.18 23.96 25.48
C THR A 709 -17.02 23.18 26.46
N VAL A 710 -16.81 21.86 26.50
CA VAL A 710 -17.36 20.95 27.51
C VAL A 710 -16.22 20.26 28.22
N GLU A 711 -16.25 20.31 29.52
CA GLU A 711 -15.37 19.58 30.41
C GLU A 711 -16.13 18.49 31.12
N VAL A 712 -15.70 17.25 31.00
CA VAL A 712 -16.26 16.09 31.68
C VAL A 712 -15.27 15.60 32.72
N THR A 713 -15.69 15.52 33.97
CA THR A 713 -14.91 14.99 35.09
C THR A 713 -15.60 13.77 35.67
N VAL A 714 -14.86 12.67 35.82
CA VAL A 714 -15.34 11.47 36.55
C VAL A 714 -14.47 11.22 37.78
N SER A 715 -15.12 10.76 38.87
CA SER A 715 -14.39 10.49 40.10
C SER A 715 -14.97 9.30 40.86
N SER A 716 -14.07 8.48 41.45
CA SER A 716 -14.37 7.34 42.30
C SER A 716 -13.28 7.20 43.37
N GLY A 717 -13.58 7.56 44.58
CA GLY A 717 -12.58 7.64 45.66
C GLY A 717 -11.41 8.56 45.28
N LYS A 718 -10.20 8.03 45.26
CA LYS A 718 -8.98 8.75 44.86
C LYS A 718 -8.81 8.87 43.34
N ASN A 719 -9.50 8.04 42.58
CA ASN A 719 -9.37 7.99 41.12
C ASN A 719 -10.18 9.10 40.48
N LYS A 720 -9.55 9.87 39.57
CA LYS A 720 -10.19 10.95 38.81
C LYS A 720 -9.70 10.89 37.36
N ALA A 721 -10.60 11.13 36.42
CA ALA A 721 -10.27 11.37 35.03
C ALA A 721 -11.07 12.55 34.46
N LYS A 722 -10.49 13.21 33.46
CA LYS A 722 -11.05 14.43 32.88
C LYS A 722 -10.93 14.34 31.37
N HIS A 723 -11.95 14.77 30.65
CA HIS A 723 -11.94 14.92 29.21
C HIS A 723 -12.55 16.27 28.81
N THR A 724 -11.83 17.01 27.95
CA THR A 724 -12.28 18.33 27.47
C THR A 724 -12.52 18.27 25.98
N ILE A 725 -13.67 18.73 25.53
CA ILE A 725 -14.09 18.83 24.15
C ILE A 725 -14.22 20.30 23.77
N GLU A 726 -13.61 20.68 22.66
CA GLU A 726 -13.81 21.96 22.00
C GLU A 726 -14.60 21.76 20.72
N ILE A 727 -15.64 22.55 20.50
CA ILE A 727 -16.52 22.45 19.34
C ILE A 727 -16.87 23.83 18.81
N GLU A 728 -16.99 23.93 17.48
CA GLU A 728 -17.43 25.16 16.85
C GLU A 728 -18.95 25.18 16.71
N VAL A 729 -19.57 26.22 17.26
CA VAL A 729 -20.98 26.56 17.05
C VAL A 729 -21.02 27.51 15.87
N ARG A 730 -21.51 27.09 14.73
CA ARG A 730 -21.55 27.88 13.50
C ARG A 730 -22.84 27.68 12.72
N THR A 731 -23.19 28.65 11.88
CA THR A 731 -24.37 28.58 11.01
C THR A 731 -24.17 27.50 9.93
N PRO A 732 -25.16 26.60 9.74
CA PRO A 732 -25.09 25.60 8.65
C PRO A 732 -25.46 26.16 7.28
N ASN A 733 -26.17 27.28 7.24
CA ASN A 733 -26.72 27.89 6.03
C ASN A 733 -25.80 28.98 5.50
N PRO A 734 -25.78 29.23 4.18
CA PRO A 734 -25.08 30.36 3.59
C PRO A 734 -25.68 31.69 4.06
N GLU A 735 -24.89 32.75 3.95
CA GLU A 735 -25.36 34.12 4.16
C GLU A 735 -26.50 34.46 3.19
N VAL A 736 -27.52 35.13 3.71
CA VAL A 736 -28.65 35.66 2.92
C VAL A 736 -28.64 37.18 3.01
N ASP A 737 -28.61 37.82 1.88
CA ASP A 737 -28.65 39.28 1.78
C ASP A 737 -30.08 39.74 1.40
N GLU A 738 -30.58 40.72 2.11
CA GLU A 738 -31.82 41.41 1.76
C GLU A 738 -31.50 42.88 1.44
N PHE A 739 -32.00 43.39 0.31
CA PHE A 739 -31.72 44.71 -0.16
C PHE A 739 -33.02 45.54 -0.24
N ASN A 740 -32.98 46.71 0.39
CA ASN A 740 -34.06 47.68 0.29
C ASN A 740 -33.56 49.00 -0.31
N PHE A 741 -34.22 49.50 -1.34
CA PHE A 741 -33.83 50.69 -2.05
C PHE A 741 -34.95 51.76 -1.97
N ALA A 742 -34.55 53.00 -1.81
CA ALA A 742 -35.46 54.12 -1.94
C ALA A 742 -34.78 55.35 -2.58
N THR A 743 -35.49 56.11 -3.33
CA THR A 743 -35.05 57.44 -3.81
C THR A 743 -35.61 58.47 -2.82
N LEU A 744 -34.72 59.26 -2.24
CA LEU A 744 -35.08 60.27 -1.26
C LEU A 744 -35.04 61.67 -1.88
N GLU A 745 -36.18 62.29 -2.02
CA GLU A 745 -36.31 63.69 -2.48
C GLU A 745 -35.90 64.65 -1.36
N SER A 746 -35.48 65.86 -1.78
CA SER A 746 -35.10 66.92 -0.83
C SER A 746 -36.19 67.23 0.19
N GLY A 747 -35.82 67.19 1.49
CA GLY A 747 -36.76 67.46 2.60
C GLY A 747 -37.68 66.30 2.95
N LYS A 748 -37.56 65.15 2.30
CA LYS A 748 -38.31 63.91 2.66
C LYS A 748 -37.52 63.00 3.62
N THR A 749 -38.26 62.11 4.30
CA THR A 749 -37.69 61.08 5.16
C THR A 749 -38.06 59.71 4.63
N TRP A 750 -37.10 58.82 4.63
CA TRP A 750 -37.31 57.40 4.38
C TRP A 750 -37.23 56.64 5.72
N ALA A 751 -38.21 55.84 5.98
CA ALA A 751 -38.26 54.95 7.13
C ALA A 751 -38.47 53.54 6.61
N ILE A 752 -37.76 52.59 7.22
CA ILE A 752 -37.85 51.17 6.91
C ILE A 752 -37.96 50.37 8.18
N ASP A 753 -38.86 49.41 8.18
CA ASP A 753 -38.95 48.43 9.26
C ASP A 753 -37.92 47.36 9.01
N TYR A 754 -36.99 47.25 9.94
CA TYR A 754 -35.94 46.19 9.90
C TYR A 754 -36.42 44.93 10.66
N SER A 755 -36.55 43.86 9.94
CA SER A 755 -36.76 42.52 10.51
C SER A 755 -35.47 41.72 10.53
N LYS A 756 -35.22 40.97 11.60
CA LYS A 756 -34.07 40.08 11.66
C LYS A 756 -34.24 38.95 10.63
N ILE A 757 -33.20 38.73 9.84
CA ILE A 757 -33.12 37.61 8.91
C ILE A 757 -32.19 36.58 9.51
N GLY A 758 -32.60 35.29 9.56
CA GLY A 758 -31.73 34.20 10.02
C GLY A 758 -31.41 34.20 11.52
N ILE A 759 -30.17 33.91 11.89
CA ILE A 759 -29.76 33.65 13.26
C ILE A 759 -29.42 34.93 14.02
N TYR A 760 -29.89 35.05 15.25
CA TYR A 760 -29.62 36.21 16.10
C TYR A 760 -28.11 36.40 16.36
N GLY A 761 -27.65 37.65 16.25
CA GLY A 761 -26.24 37.99 16.50
C GLY A 761 -25.29 37.76 15.30
N THR A 762 -25.79 37.23 14.17
CA THR A 762 -25.04 37.11 12.93
C THR A 762 -25.42 38.13 11.86
N ASN A 763 -26.44 38.95 12.16
CA ASN A 763 -26.95 39.98 11.25
C ASN A 763 -26.01 41.18 11.22
N SER A 764 -25.73 41.67 10.07
CA SER A 764 -25.11 42.97 9.83
C SER A 764 -25.97 43.76 8.86
N ALA A 765 -26.04 45.05 9.03
CA ALA A 765 -26.76 45.94 8.11
C ALA A 765 -25.85 47.11 7.73
N THR A 766 -25.85 47.43 6.43
CA THR A 766 -25.15 48.61 5.88
C THR A 766 -26.19 49.52 5.27
N VAL A 767 -26.13 50.81 5.62
CA VAL A 767 -26.93 51.86 4.98
C VAL A 767 -26.00 52.66 4.11
N GLU A 768 -26.27 52.67 2.81
CA GLU A 768 -25.53 53.47 1.83
C GLU A 768 -26.42 54.61 1.37
N VAL A 769 -25.92 55.83 1.48
CA VAL A 769 -26.59 57.06 0.98
C VAL A 769 -25.70 57.63 -0.13
N SER A 770 -26.22 57.68 -1.33
CA SER A 770 -25.46 58.11 -2.48
C SER A 770 -26.29 59.03 -3.37
N SER A 771 -25.63 59.98 -4.02
CA SER A 771 -26.23 60.83 -5.05
C SER A 771 -26.22 60.15 -6.44
N ILE A 772 -25.66 58.96 -6.54
CA ILE A 772 -25.66 58.13 -7.76
C ILE A 772 -26.28 56.75 -7.42
N PRO A 773 -26.76 55.96 -8.40
CA PRO A 773 -27.28 54.64 -8.12
C PRO A 773 -26.28 53.81 -7.37
N PRO A 774 -26.70 53.02 -6.35
CA PRO A 774 -25.80 52.21 -5.51
C PRO A 774 -25.07 51.16 -6.40
N LEU A 775 -23.77 51.13 -6.29
CA LEU A 775 -22.95 50.23 -7.09
C LEU A 775 -22.58 48.93 -6.32
N ASP A 776 -22.97 48.85 -5.05
CA ASP A 776 -22.61 47.72 -4.13
C ASP A 776 -21.11 47.37 -4.21
N LEU A 777 -20.29 48.43 -4.11
CA LEU A 777 -18.83 48.34 -4.30
C LEU A 777 -18.20 47.38 -3.29
N ASP A 778 -18.63 47.40 -2.04
CA ASP A 778 -18.08 46.58 -0.99
C ASP A 778 -18.18 45.08 -1.32
N LYS A 779 -19.34 44.63 -1.76
CA LYS A 779 -19.56 43.22 -2.14
C LYS A 779 -18.80 42.84 -3.40
N ARG A 780 -18.78 43.73 -4.40
CA ARG A 780 -18.05 43.50 -5.67
C ARG A 780 -16.54 43.51 -5.45
N LEU A 781 -16.02 44.39 -4.63
CA LEU A 781 -14.60 44.49 -4.34
C LEU A 781 -14.12 43.31 -3.47
N LYS A 782 -14.94 42.86 -2.49
CA LYS A 782 -14.68 41.64 -1.73
C LYS A 782 -14.56 40.40 -2.62
N TYR A 783 -15.34 40.36 -3.73
CA TYR A 783 -15.22 39.27 -4.70
C TYR A 783 -13.83 39.18 -5.38
N LEU A 784 -13.11 40.32 -5.46
CA LEU A 784 -11.76 40.37 -6.01
C LEU A 784 -10.69 39.83 -5.04
N ILE A 785 -11.02 39.69 -3.72
CA ILE A 785 -10.10 39.12 -2.73
C ILE A 785 -10.14 37.61 -2.86
N ARG A 786 -9.31 37.06 -3.73
CA ARG A 786 -9.14 35.62 -3.91
C ARG A 786 -7.68 35.29 -4.22
N TYR A 787 -7.29 34.07 -3.89
CA TYR A 787 -5.97 33.58 -4.26
C TYR A 787 -5.89 33.48 -5.80
N PRO A 788 -4.87 34.09 -6.44
CA PRO A 788 -4.78 34.09 -7.89
C PRO A 788 -4.33 32.73 -8.40
N HIS A 789 -5.11 32.15 -9.32
CA HIS A 789 -4.82 30.90 -10.01
C HIS A 789 -4.83 31.09 -11.52
N GLY A 790 -3.98 30.33 -12.22
CA GLY A 790 -4.00 30.26 -13.68
C GLY A 790 -2.70 30.64 -14.34
N CYS A 791 -2.77 30.95 -15.65
CA CYS A 791 -1.65 31.48 -16.42
C CYS A 791 -1.25 32.89 -15.96
N ILE A 792 -0.10 33.34 -16.37
CA ILE A 792 0.44 34.65 -15.93
C ILE A 792 -0.53 35.81 -16.16
N GLU A 793 -1.29 35.79 -17.25
CA GLU A 793 -2.32 36.77 -17.59
C GLU A 793 -3.46 36.76 -16.58
N GLN A 794 -4.01 35.59 -16.27
CA GLN A 794 -5.09 35.41 -15.28
C GLN A 794 -4.64 35.81 -13.89
N THR A 795 -3.41 35.40 -13.52
CA THR A 795 -2.80 35.77 -12.23
C THR A 795 -2.62 37.28 -12.11
N THR A 796 -2.09 37.93 -13.14
CA THR A 796 -1.88 39.37 -13.16
C THR A 796 -3.21 40.10 -13.09
N SER A 797 -4.20 39.68 -13.85
CA SER A 797 -5.55 40.28 -13.87
C SER A 797 -6.28 40.15 -12.54
N SER A 798 -5.97 39.05 -11.76
CA SER A 798 -6.53 38.83 -10.43
C SER A 798 -5.80 39.62 -9.34
N VAL A 799 -4.47 39.74 -9.42
CA VAL A 799 -3.64 40.42 -8.41
C VAL A 799 -3.70 41.96 -8.56
N PHE A 800 -3.69 42.46 -9.78
CA PHE A 800 -3.62 43.90 -10.04
C PHE A 800 -4.70 44.70 -9.30
N PRO A 801 -6.00 44.34 -9.36
CA PRO A 801 -7.02 45.06 -8.60
C PRO A 801 -6.78 44.99 -7.07
N GLN A 802 -6.24 43.87 -6.54
CA GLN A 802 -6.03 43.70 -5.12
C GLN A 802 -5.00 44.66 -4.54
N LEU A 803 -4.03 45.14 -5.35
CA LEU A 803 -3.04 46.13 -4.92
C LEU A 803 -3.65 47.49 -4.51
N PHE A 804 -4.85 47.77 -4.99
CA PHE A 804 -5.52 49.06 -4.79
C PHE A 804 -6.76 48.94 -3.88
N LEU A 805 -7.15 47.74 -3.46
CA LEU A 805 -8.39 47.55 -2.66
C LEU A 805 -8.34 48.32 -1.35
N SER A 806 -7.20 48.37 -0.65
CA SER A 806 -7.07 49.12 0.61
C SER A 806 -7.23 50.63 0.48
N GLN A 807 -7.17 51.16 -0.75
CA GLN A 807 -7.41 52.59 -1.03
C GLN A 807 -8.89 52.91 -1.28
N VAL A 808 -9.71 51.89 -1.52
CA VAL A 808 -11.11 52.02 -1.90
C VAL A 808 -12.06 51.47 -0.83
N MET A 809 -11.58 50.51 -0.01
CA MET A 809 -12.35 49.90 1.05
C MET A 809 -11.49 49.56 2.28
N GLU A 810 -12.09 49.57 3.47
CA GLU A 810 -11.44 49.05 4.68
C GLU A 810 -11.38 47.50 4.62
N LEU A 811 -10.16 47.00 4.55
CA LEU A 811 -9.90 45.56 4.69
C LEU A 811 -9.80 45.19 6.17
N LYS A 812 -10.80 44.51 6.72
CA LYS A 812 -10.78 43.99 8.09
C LYS A 812 -10.09 42.65 8.17
#